data_39d0354d47cb1b871e08024ff2417db6
#
_entry.id   39d0354d47cb1b871e08024ff2417db6
#
_cell.length_a   1.000
_cell.length_b   1.000
_cell.length_c   1.000
_cell.angle_alpha   90.00
_cell.angle_beta   90.00
_cell.angle_gamma   90.00
#
_symmetry.space_group_name_H-M   'P 1'
#
loop_
_entity.id
_entity.type
_entity.pdbx_description
1 polymer ?
#
loop_
_entity_poly.entity_id
_entity_poly.type
_entity_poly.pdbx_seq_one_letter_code
_entity_poly.pdbx_strand_id
1 'polypeptide(L)'
;MTARAKTTADLAAEYGLKPEEYARILKRLNREPNPVELGVFSVMWSEHCSYKSSKKHLGKFPTTGPRVICGPGENAGVIDIDDGQACIFKMESHNHPSYIEPYQGAATGVGGIMRDVFTMGARPIALLNALRFGDPSHPKTRRLVSGVVAGIGGYGNCVGVPTVAGETNFHRGYDGNILVNAMCVGLADADKIFYSAAPSAGLPVVYFGSKTGRDGIHGATMASQEFDDASDEKRPTVQVGDPFAEKLLIEATLELMASGAVAAIQDMGAAGLTSSSVEMAGKGGVGIELDLDAVPQRETGMTAYEMMLSESQERMLAILKPGREADGHRIFEKWGLDAAVIGKTTETGQLVLKHKGETVCDIPLAPLFDDAPLYDRPWVEPVLQPRLDPAHVPSPSMGEGSGLGVNAPTDVNDPMRRTASSASLETSANAPPTPPFPHRGGREMTWRQAILTLLACPDVASKRWLWEQYDRHVMADTLHDSATGADAGVVRVHGTKKALAVTSDCTPRYVQADPYEGGKQAVAEAWRNLTAVGADPIAITDNLNFGNPERPEIMGQIVRAIDGMAEACRALDFPVVSGNVSLYNETNGSAIPPTPTVGAVGLLSDYAKRIGYGGLKAGDVLVLIGATVGELGSSLYLREILGREDGAPPPVDLAVEKRNGDLVRGLIRKGLLRAVHDLSDGGLILAAAEMALASKVGVFMDDLPEGPAHAVLFGEDQARYLIALPQDALDVLDEAAGDAGAPYHVLGRAGGCEVAVKDLFAIDLDDLRAAYEGWMPAYMDAPA
;
A
#
# COMPACT_ATOMS: atom_id res chain seq x y z
N MET A 1 34.78 -2.96 -37.55
CA MET A 1 34.01 -4.20 -37.37
C MET A 1 32.57 -3.86 -37.72
N THR A 2 32.02 -4.39 -38.80
CA THR A 2 30.60 -4.25 -39.17
C THR A 2 29.78 -4.93 -38.07
N ALA A 3 28.90 -4.19 -37.38
CA ALA A 3 27.99 -4.76 -36.39
C ALA A 3 27.22 -5.91 -37.07
N ARG A 4 27.27 -7.11 -36.49
CA ARG A 4 26.48 -8.27 -36.94
C ARG A 4 25.02 -7.87 -36.82
N ALA A 5 24.21 -8.08 -37.86
CA ALA A 5 22.76 -7.84 -37.74
C ALA A 5 22.19 -8.70 -36.60
N LYS A 6 21.43 -8.09 -35.69
CA LYS A 6 20.80 -8.80 -34.58
C LYS A 6 19.83 -9.85 -35.13
N THR A 7 19.86 -11.05 -34.55
CA THR A 7 18.86 -12.08 -34.84
C THR A 7 17.59 -11.80 -34.06
N THR A 8 16.47 -12.44 -34.43
CA THR A 8 15.20 -12.34 -33.69
C THR A 8 15.33 -12.85 -32.23
N ALA A 9 16.21 -13.87 -32.05
CA ALA A 9 16.54 -14.36 -30.70
C ALA A 9 17.32 -13.33 -29.86
N ASP A 10 18.26 -12.58 -30.49
CA ASP A 10 18.98 -11.51 -29.80
C ASP A 10 18.02 -10.38 -29.38
N LEU A 11 17.03 -10.04 -30.23
CA LEU A 11 15.98 -9.07 -29.92
C LEU A 11 15.05 -9.57 -28.80
N ALA A 12 14.70 -10.86 -28.79
CA ALA A 12 13.89 -11.46 -27.73
C ALA A 12 14.57 -11.30 -26.36
N ALA A 13 15.87 -11.59 -26.30
CA ALA A 13 16.66 -11.42 -25.07
C ALA A 13 16.75 -9.93 -24.65
N GLU A 14 16.93 -9.02 -25.60
CA GLU A 14 16.95 -7.57 -25.37
C GLU A 14 15.60 -7.05 -24.81
N TYR A 15 14.49 -7.64 -25.27
CA TYR A 15 13.13 -7.33 -24.80
C TYR A 15 12.76 -8.06 -23.49
N GLY A 16 13.70 -8.78 -22.86
CA GLY A 16 13.51 -9.44 -21.57
C GLY A 16 12.82 -10.82 -21.62
N LEU A 17 12.64 -11.39 -22.81
CA LEU A 17 12.13 -12.75 -22.97
C LEU A 17 13.22 -13.79 -22.72
N LYS A 18 12.90 -14.82 -21.92
CA LYS A 18 13.80 -15.95 -21.67
C LYS A 18 13.88 -16.88 -22.89
N PRO A 19 14.97 -17.64 -23.07
CA PRO A 19 15.12 -18.56 -24.20
C PRO A 19 13.95 -19.56 -24.34
N GLU A 20 13.45 -20.09 -23.22
CA GLU A 20 12.30 -21.00 -23.19
C GLU A 20 10.99 -20.30 -23.57
N GLU A 21 10.81 -19.03 -23.20
CA GLU A 21 9.66 -18.23 -23.58
C GLU A 21 9.69 -17.96 -25.09
N TYR A 22 10.85 -17.56 -25.62
CA TYR A 22 11.02 -17.38 -27.07
C TYR A 22 10.76 -18.68 -27.85
N ALA A 23 11.28 -19.82 -27.39
CA ALA A 23 11.00 -21.11 -28.01
C ALA A 23 9.51 -21.46 -28.00
N ARG A 24 8.78 -21.09 -26.93
CA ARG A 24 7.33 -21.26 -26.84
C ARG A 24 6.59 -20.38 -27.85
N ILE A 25 7.03 -19.12 -28.04
CA ILE A 25 6.47 -18.19 -29.06
C ILE A 25 6.61 -18.80 -30.45
N LEU A 26 7.83 -19.25 -30.82
CA LEU A 26 8.09 -19.89 -32.12
C LEU A 26 7.15 -21.08 -32.35
N LYS A 27 6.97 -21.92 -31.34
CA LYS A 27 6.06 -23.08 -31.41
C LYS A 27 4.60 -22.66 -31.63
N ARG A 28 4.14 -21.58 -30.95
CA ARG A 28 2.76 -21.11 -31.05
C ARG A 28 2.48 -20.43 -32.38
N LEU A 29 3.40 -19.64 -32.87
CA LEU A 29 3.25 -18.93 -34.16
C LEU A 29 3.57 -19.81 -35.37
N ASN A 30 4.33 -20.90 -35.21
CA ASN A 30 4.89 -21.75 -36.27
C ASN A 30 5.68 -20.92 -37.30
N ARG A 31 6.24 -19.79 -36.89
CA ARG A 31 7.12 -18.88 -37.66
C ARG A 31 7.89 -17.98 -36.69
N GLU A 32 8.90 -17.28 -37.22
CA GLU A 32 9.54 -16.21 -36.45
C GLU A 32 8.59 -15.02 -36.30
N PRO A 33 8.49 -14.41 -35.08
CA PRO A 33 7.80 -13.16 -34.89
C PRO A 33 8.58 -12.00 -35.46
N ASN A 34 7.90 -10.98 -35.94
CA ASN A 34 8.53 -9.71 -36.29
C ASN A 34 8.77 -8.86 -34.98
N PRO A 35 9.52 -7.73 -35.08
CA PRO A 35 9.82 -6.92 -33.87
C PRO A 35 8.60 -6.37 -33.14
N VAL A 36 7.51 -6.04 -33.83
CA VAL A 36 6.27 -5.56 -33.21
C VAL A 36 5.59 -6.69 -32.41
N GLU A 37 5.44 -7.85 -33.05
CA GLU A 37 4.88 -9.05 -32.40
C GLU A 37 5.70 -9.48 -31.20
N LEU A 38 7.03 -9.43 -31.33
CA LEU A 38 7.94 -9.77 -30.24
C LEU A 38 7.80 -8.81 -29.04
N GLY A 39 7.63 -7.51 -29.33
CA GLY A 39 7.36 -6.50 -28.31
C GLY A 39 6.04 -6.76 -27.58
N VAL A 40 4.97 -7.10 -28.32
CA VAL A 40 3.67 -7.46 -27.72
C VAL A 40 3.81 -8.67 -26.80
N PHE A 41 4.49 -9.75 -27.21
CA PHE A 41 4.75 -10.91 -26.33
C PHE A 41 5.58 -10.55 -25.11
N SER A 42 6.64 -9.77 -25.29
CA SER A 42 7.54 -9.36 -24.20
C SER A 42 6.78 -8.69 -23.07
N VAL A 43 5.91 -7.76 -23.40
CA VAL A 43 5.14 -7.02 -22.42
C VAL A 43 4.05 -7.89 -21.77
N MET A 44 3.25 -8.61 -22.57
CA MET A 44 2.18 -9.48 -22.06
C MET A 44 2.70 -10.65 -21.21
N TRP A 45 3.93 -11.11 -21.48
CA TRP A 45 4.59 -12.18 -20.72
C TRP A 45 5.57 -11.66 -19.66
N SER A 46 5.63 -10.34 -19.43
CA SER A 46 6.36 -9.77 -18.30
C SER A 46 5.79 -10.29 -16.98
N GLU A 47 6.56 -10.25 -15.91
CA GLU A 47 6.05 -10.60 -14.56
C GLU A 47 4.91 -9.68 -14.15
N HIS A 48 5.03 -8.40 -14.49
CA HIS A 48 4.05 -7.38 -14.14
C HIS A 48 2.66 -7.63 -14.76
N CYS A 49 2.58 -8.03 -16.05
CA CYS A 49 1.29 -8.26 -16.72
C CYS A 49 0.74 -9.68 -16.49
N SER A 50 1.62 -10.69 -16.38
CA SER A 50 1.19 -12.11 -16.35
C SER A 50 1.14 -12.73 -14.97
N TYR A 51 1.78 -12.10 -13.96
CA TYR A 51 1.96 -12.69 -12.62
C TYR A 51 2.53 -14.11 -12.65
N LYS A 52 3.40 -14.38 -13.62
CA LYS A 52 3.85 -15.74 -13.98
C LYS A 52 4.50 -16.52 -12.85
N SER A 53 5.09 -15.84 -11.84
CA SER A 53 5.73 -16.46 -10.69
C SER A 53 4.81 -16.57 -9.46
N SER A 54 3.80 -15.69 -9.32
CA SER A 54 2.95 -15.58 -8.12
C SER A 54 1.53 -16.12 -8.29
N LYS A 55 0.97 -16.13 -9.50
CA LYS A 55 -0.44 -16.46 -9.81
C LYS A 55 -0.92 -17.78 -9.18
N LYS A 56 -0.06 -18.82 -9.14
CA LYS A 56 -0.37 -20.10 -8.51
C LYS A 56 -0.71 -19.93 -7.01
N HIS A 57 0.01 -19.06 -6.31
CA HIS A 57 -0.15 -18.83 -4.87
C HIS A 57 -1.25 -17.83 -4.55
N LEU A 58 -1.45 -16.82 -5.40
CA LEU A 58 -2.58 -15.88 -5.28
C LEU A 58 -3.94 -16.58 -5.28
N GLY A 59 -4.06 -17.70 -5.97
CA GLY A 59 -5.26 -18.53 -5.95
C GLY A 59 -5.65 -19.10 -4.57
N LYS A 60 -4.83 -18.92 -3.52
CA LYS A 60 -5.14 -19.32 -2.14
C LYS A 60 -6.02 -18.30 -1.41
N PHE A 61 -6.09 -17.06 -1.88
CA PHE A 61 -6.90 -16.02 -1.26
C PHE A 61 -8.41 -16.33 -1.36
N PRO A 62 -9.20 -16.08 -0.32
CA PRO A 62 -10.65 -16.03 -0.44
C PRO A 62 -11.07 -14.76 -1.20
N THR A 63 -11.71 -14.92 -2.34
CA THR A 63 -12.10 -13.84 -3.24
C THR A 63 -13.60 -13.62 -3.34
N THR A 64 -14.38 -14.34 -2.56
CA THR A 64 -15.84 -14.30 -2.54
C THR A 64 -16.35 -14.01 -1.15
N GLY A 65 -17.51 -13.36 -1.09
CA GLY A 65 -18.19 -13.03 0.16
C GLY A 65 -19.58 -12.45 -0.10
N PRO A 66 -20.41 -12.28 0.92
CA PRO A 66 -21.80 -11.83 0.75
C PRO A 66 -21.92 -10.43 0.15
N ARG A 67 -20.90 -9.59 0.28
CA ARG A 67 -20.85 -8.22 -0.25
C ARG A 67 -19.98 -8.08 -1.50
N VAL A 68 -19.33 -9.15 -1.97
CA VAL A 68 -18.47 -9.08 -3.17
C VAL A 68 -19.34 -9.14 -4.42
N ILE A 69 -19.34 -8.04 -5.19
CA ILE A 69 -19.98 -7.97 -6.51
C ILE A 69 -18.98 -8.44 -7.58
N CYS A 70 -17.72 -7.96 -7.50
CA CYS A 70 -16.65 -8.37 -8.40
C CYS A 70 -15.35 -8.56 -7.61
N GLY A 71 -14.76 -9.74 -7.75
CA GLY A 71 -13.45 -10.09 -7.21
C GLY A 71 -12.32 -9.80 -8.21
N PRO A 72 -11.10 -10.36 -7.98
CA PRO A 72 -9.95 -10.16 -8.86
C PRO A 72 -10.19 -10.63 -10.30
N GLY A 73 -9.64 -9.89 -11.27
CA GLY A 73 -9.75 -10.18 -12.70
C GLY A 73 -10.26 -9.01 -13.56
N GLU A 74 -10.81 -7.99 -12.92
CA GLU A 74 -11.14 -6.69 -13.52
C GLU A 74 -10.20 -5.59 -13.00
N ASN A 75 -10.38 -4.34 -13.43
CA ASN A 75 -9.50 -3.24 -13.08
C ASN A 75 -9.43 -2.97 -11.57
N ALA A 76 -10.55 -3.14 -10.86
CA ALA A 76 -10.64 -2.99 -9.41
C ALA A 76 -11.67 -3.95 -8.80
N GLY A 77 -11.63 -4.14 -7.49
CA GLY A 77 -12.63 -4.89 -6.75
C GLY A 77 -13.89 -4.09 -6.49
N VAL A 78 -15.05 -4.75 -6.46
CA VAL A 78 -16.36 -4.13 -6.27
C VAL A 78 -17.08 -4.79 -5.11
N ILE A 79 -17.50 -3.99 -4.13
CA ILE A 79 -18.26 -4.45 -2.97
C ILE A 79 -19.60 -3.69 -2.83
N ASP A 80 -20.62 -4.41 -2.39
CA ASP A 80 -21.93 -3.84 -2.04
C ASP A 80 -21.84 -3.10 -0.69
N ILE A 81 -22.32 -1.87 -0.68
CA ILE A 81 -22.40 -1.01 0.51
C ILE A 81 -23.84 -0.63 0.87
N ASP A 82 -24.79 -1.48 0.53
CA ASP A 82 -26.22 -1.35 0.73
C ASP A 82 -26.87 -0.21 -0.12
N ASP A 83 -28.20 -0.16 -0.14
CA ASP A 83 -29.01 0.86 -0.83
C ASP A 83 -28.76 0.96 -2.35
N GLY A 84 -28.31 -0.13 -2.99
CA GLY A 84 -28.01 -0.17 -4.43
C GLY A 84 -26.74 0.60 -4.81
N GLN A 85 -25.85 0.85 -3.84
CA GLN A 85 -24.56 1.51 -4.04
C GLN A 85 -23.41 0.50 -3.93
N ALA A 86 -22.34 0.76 -4.67
CA ALA A 86 -21.12 -0.04 -4.64
C ALA A 86 -19.89 0.83 -4.32
N CYS A 87 -18.96 0.25 -3.59
CA CYS A 87 -17.62 0.79 -3.42
C CYS A 87 -16.66 0.00 -4.33
N ILE A 88 -15.84 0.72 -5.07
CA ILE A 88 -14.83 0.18 -5.99
C ILE A 88 -13.47 0.66 -5.53
N PHE A 89 -12.52 -0.28 -5.33
CA PHE A 89 -11.20 0.09 -4.83
C PHE A 89 -10.11 -0.88 -5.27
N LYS A 90 -8.90 -0.34 -5.32
CA LYS A 90 -7.67 -1.08 -5.59
C LYS A 90 -6.48 -0.32 -5.01
N MET A 91 -5.41 -1.06 -4.68
CA MET A 91 -4.09 -0.53 -4.40
C MET A 91 -3.10 -1.06 -5.44
N GLU A 92 -2.18 -0.21 -5.87
CA GLU A 92 -1.14 -0.56 -6.83
C GLU A 92 0.20 0.08 -6.47
N SER A 93 1.29 -0.59 -6.83
CA SER A 93 2.65 -0.13 -6.59
C SER A 93 3.22 0.61 -7.79
N HIS A 94 3.90 1.73 -7.53
CA HIS A 94 4.63 2.51 -8.54
C HIS A 94 6.08 2.78 -8.06
N ASN A 95 6.78 1.70 -7.64
CA ASN A 95 8.05 1.76 -6.92
C ASN A 95 9.21 2.23 -7.79
N HIS A 96 9.53 1.47 -8.84
CA HIS A 96 10.68 1.72 -9.72
C HIS A 96 10.65 3.11 -10.36
N PRO A 97 9.55 3.57 -10.97
CA PRO A 97 9.46 4.92 -11.51
C PRO A 97 9.68 6.01 -10.46
N SER A 98 9.15 5.79 -9.24
CA SER A 98 9.27 6.77 -8.15
C SER A 98 10.67 6.87 -7.57
N TYR A 99 11.49 5.82 -7.64
CA TYR A 99 12.90 5.90 -7.26
C TYR A 99 13.71 6.72 -8.26
N ILE A 100 13.44 6.59 -9.57
CA ILE A 100 14.15 7.28 -10.64
C ILE A 100 13.72 8.74 -10.74
N GLU A 101 12.42 9.01 -10.84
CA GLU A 101 11.80 10.34 -10.93
C GLU A 101 10.67 10.44 -9.89
N PRO A 102 10.99 10.81 -8.64
CA PRO A 102 10.07 10.68 -7.52
C PRO A 102 8.77 11.48 -7.68
N TYR A 103 8.82 12.67 -8.31
CA TYR A 103 7.62 13.44 -8.59
C TYR A 103 6.73 12.75 -9.62
N GLN A 104 7.28 12.45 -10.80
CA GLN A 104 6.50 11.87 -11.90
C GLN A 104 6.05 10.44 -11.59
N GLY A 105 6.94 9.63 -11.00
CA GLY A 105 6.60 8.27 -10.62
C GLY A 105 5.47 8.21 -9.62
N ALA A 106 5.49 9.04 -8.58
CA ALA A 106 4.41 9.07 -7.59
C ALA A 106 3.11 9.69 -8.16
N ALA A 107 3.22 10.74 -8.98
CA ALA A 107 2.09 11.37 -9.65
C ALA A 107 1.34 10.37 -10.55
N THR A 108 2.07 9.64 -11.39
CA THR A 108 1.47 8.65 -12.28
C THR A 108 0.95 7.41 -11.55
N GLY A 109 1.51 7.07 -10.40
CA GLY A 109 0.95 6.04 -9.50
C GLY A 109 -0.45 6.42 -9.00
N VAL A 110 -0.62 7.68 -8.56
CA VAL A 110 -1.95 8.21 -8.16
C VAL A 110 -2.92 8.27 -9.33
N GLY A 111 -2.48 8.73 -10.51
CA GLY A 111 -3.30 8.78 -11.73
C GLY A 111 -3.75 7.39 -12.17
N GLY A 112 -2.81 6.44 -12.26
CA GLY A 112 -3.10 5.06 -12.69
C GLY A 112 -4.14 4.38 -11.81
N ILE A 113 -4.01 4.50 -10.49
CA ILE A 113 -4.96 3.85 -9.59
C ILE A 113 -6.36 4.50 -9.64
N MET A 114 -6.45 5.80 -9.92
CA MET A 114 -7.74 6.45 -10.14
C MET A 114 -8.39 5.96 -11.44
N ARG A 115 -7.61 5.77 -12.52
CA ARG A 115 -8.12 5.23 -13.79
C ARG A 115 -8.75 3.86 -13.64
N ASP A 116 -8.09 2.94 -12.91
CA ASP A 116 -8.65 1.63 -12.61
C ASP A 116 -10.04 1.72 -11.97
N VAL A 117 -10.22 2.65 -11.04
CA VAL A 117 -11.47 2.83 -10.30
C VAL A 117 -12.57 3.44 -11.18
N PHE A 118 -12.29 4.54 -11.89
CA PHE A 118 -13.34 5.16 -12.70
C PHE A 118 -13.63 4.42 -14.02
N THR A 119 -12.71 3.59 -14.51
CA THR A 119 -12.95 2.65 -15.61
C THR A 119 -14.09 1.70 -15.31
N MET A 120 -14.31 1.36 -14.03
CA MET A 120 -15.44 0.54 -13.62
C MET A 120 -16.74 1.32 -13.34
N GLY A 121 -16.76 2.61 -13.64
CA GLY A 121 -17.94 3.48 -13.50
C GLY A 121 -18.03 4.21 -12.17
N ALA A 122 -17.02 4.10 -11.31
CA ALA A 122 -17.02 4.76 -10.01
C ALA A 122 -16.39 6.15 -10.06
N ARG A 123 -16.97 7.09 -9.32
CA ARG A 123 -16.32 8.36 -9.03
C ARG A 123 -15.32 8.18 -7.90
N PRO A 124 -14.01 8.47 -8.10
CA PRO A 124 -13.04 8.50 -7.02
C PRO A 124 -13.46 9.47 -5.90
N ILE A 125 -13.38 9.04 -4.64
CA ILE A 125 -13.78 9.83 -3.47
C ILE A 125 -12.72 9.88 -2.37
N ALA A 126 -11.73 8.99 -2.39
CA ALA A 126 -10.64 8.96 -1.43
C ALA A 126 -9.38 8.34 -2.02
N LEU A 127 -8.24 8.89 -1.62
CA LEU A 127 -6.89 8.37 -1.86
C LEU A 127 -6.19 8.10 -0.54
N LEU A 128 -5.30 7.12 -0.53
CA LEU A 128 -4.33 6.87 0.52
C LEU A 128 -3.07 6.22 -0.06
N ASN A 129 -1.96 6.31 0.68
CA ASN A 129 -0.68 5.84 0.20
C ASN A 129 0.07 5.07 1.29
N ALA A 130 0.68 3.94 0.96
CA ALA A 130 1.62 3.24 1.81
C ALA A 130 3.04 3.45 1.26
N LEU A 131 3.83 4.24 1.99
CA LEU A 131 5.15 4.70 1.56
C LEU A 131 6.25 4.07 2.42
N ARG A 132 7.32 3.59 1.77
CA ARG A 132 8.52 3.09 2.45
C ARG A 132 9.75 3.77 1.85
N PHE A 133 10.52 4.41 2.71
CA PHE A 133 11.73 5.12 2.33
C PHE A 133 12.96 4.51 2.99
N GLY A 134 14.14 4.80 2.44
CA GLY A 134 15.43 4.45 3.00
C GLY A 134 15.69 5.12 4.36
N ASP A 135 16.84 4.78 4.96
CA ASP A 135 17.28 5.41 6.20
C ASP A 135 17.34 6.95 6.03
N PRO A 136 16.85 7.74 7.00
CA PRO A 136 16.89 9.20 6.91
C PRO A 136 18.30 9.79 6.73
N SER A 137 19.33 9.09 7.16
CA SER A 137 20.74 9.52 6.95
C SER A 137 21.26 9.21 5.54
N HIS A 138 20.55 8.38 4.75
CA HIS A 138 20.96 8.08 3.39
C HIS A 138 20.77 9.31 2.48
N PRO A 139 21.75 9.67 1.65
CA PRO A 139 21.79 10.97 0.94
C PRO A 139 20.62 11.18 -0.04
N LYS A 140 20.01 10.14 -0.57
CA LYS A 140 18.88 10.24 -1.49
C LYS A 140 17.52 10.36 -0.78
N THR A 141 17.36 9.88 0.47
CA THR A 141 16.06 9.70 1.14
C THR A 141 15.25 10.98 1.22
N ARG A 142 15.84 12.09 1.69
CA ARG A 142 15.12 13.36 1.81
C ARG A 142 14.58 13.87 0.47
N ARG A 143 15.39 13.77 -0.60
CA ARG A 143 14.95 14.14 -1.96
C ARG A 143 13.80 13.23 -2.43
N LEU A 144 13.89 11.91 -2.17
CA LEU A 144 12.86 10.97 -2.55
C LEU A 144 11.55 11.26 -1.81
N VAL A 145 11.60 11.49 -0.49
CA VAL A 145 10.42 11.91 0.30
C VAL A 145 9.78 13.16 -0.28
N SER A 146 10.60 14.23 -0.48
CA SER A 146 10.10 15.49 -1.01
C SER A 146 9.44 15.34 -2.38
N GLY A 147 10.09 14.61 -3.29
CA GLY A 147 9.57 14.42 -4.65
C GLY A 147 8.31 13.56 -4.69
N VAL A 148 8.28 12.45 -3.94
CA VAL A 148 7.10 11.56 -3.86
C VAL A 148 5.90 12.29 -3.29
N VAL A 149 6.07 12.98 -2.15
CA VAL A 149 4.98 13.74 -1.51
C VAL A 149 4.46 14.85 -2.42
N ALA A 150 5.37 15.59 -3.08
CA ALA A 150 4.96 16.61 -4.04
C ALA A 150 4.23 16.03 -5.26
N GLY A 151 4.63 14.85 -5.74
CA GLY A 151 3.96 14.16 -6.85
C GLY A 151 2.54 13.70 -6.48
N ILE A 152 2.39 13.05 -5.32
CA ILE A 152 1.08 12.61 -4.79
C ILE A 152 0.15 13.83 -4.63
N GLY A 153 0.62 14.86 -3.91
CA GLY A 153 -0.16 16.07 -3.67
C GLY A 153 -0.47 16.83 -4.95
N GLY A 154 0.53 17.02 -5.82
CA GLY A 154 0.36 17.71 -7.10
C GLY A 154 -0.69 17.06 -7.99
N TYR A 155 -0.77 15.73 -8.00
CA TYR A 155 -1.76 15.00 -8.79
C TYR A 155 -3.15 14.98 -8.11
N GLY A 156 -3.24 14.49 -6.88
CA GLY A 156 -4.52 14.33 -6.17
C GLY A 156 -5.24 15.66 -5.94
N ASN A 157 -4.49 16.71 -5.54
CA ASN A 157 -5.06 18.04 -5.31
C ASN A 157 -5.60 18.66 -6.60
N CYS A 158 -4.89 18.50 -7.73
CA CYS A 158 -5.33 19.04 -9.04
C CYS A 158 -6.58 18.31 -9.54
N VAL A 159 -6.63 16.98 -9.42
CA VAL A 159 -7.84 16.19 -9.78
C VAL A 159 -9.00 16.50 -8.84
N GLY A 160 -8.72 16.86 -7.60
CA GLY A 160 -9.72 17.20 -6.60
C GLY A 160 -10.30 15.96 -5.91
N VAL A 161 -9.46 14.98 -5.60
CA VAL A 161 -9.80 13.80 -4.77
C VAL A 161 -8.99 13.85 -3.48
N PRO A 162 -9.62 13.75 -2.30
CA PRO A 162 -8.92 13.92 -1.03
C PRO A 162 -8.00 12.73 -0.72
N THR A 163 -6.78 13.01 -0.24
CA THR A 163 -5.89 12.01 0.36
C THR A 163 -6.13 11.97 1.87
N VAL A 164 -6.82 10.95 2.36
CA VAL A 164 -7.41 10.95 3.71
C VAL A 164 -6.66 10.11 4.74
N ALA A 165 -5.86 9.14 4.29
CA ALA A 165 -5.11 8.23 5.15
C ALA A 165 -3.82 7.77 4.48
N GLY A 166 -3.11 6.85 5.11
CA GLY A 166 -1.89 6.23 4.61
C GLY A 166 -0.84 6.09 5.71
N GLU A 167 0.22 5.38 5.39
CA GLU A 167 1.36 5.15 6.27
C GLU A 167 2.68 5.54 5.62
N THR A 168 3.68 5.88 6.42
CA THR A 168 5.02 6.24 5.94
C THR A 168 6.06 5.79 6.94
N ASN A 169 6.93 4.88 6.52
CA ASN A 169 7.98 4.32 7.35
C ASN A 169 9.35 4.43 6.70
N PHE A 170 10.38 4.30 7.52
CA PHE A 170 11.77 4.47 7.12
C PHE A 170 12.60 3.27 7.58
N HIS A 171 13.36 2.69 6.65
CA HIS A 171 14.26 1.61 6.98
C HIS A 171 15.37 1.48 5.93
N ARG A 172 16.61 1.23 6.38
CA ARG A 172 17.80 1.06 5.50
C ARG A 172 17.62 0.03 4.39
N GLY A 173 16.73 -0.94 4.57
CA GLY A 173 16.42 -1.94 3.54
C GLY A 173 15.76 -1.35 2.29
N TYR A 174 15.31 -0.09 2.33
CA TYR A 174 14.74 0.63 1.19
C TYR A 174 15.68 1.71 0.61
N ASP A 175 16.96 1.76 1.02
CA ASP A 175 17.92 2.78 0.55
C ASP A 175 18.08 2.78 -0.99
N GLY A 176 18.07 1.62 -1.59
CA GLY A 176 18.23 1.43 -3.04
C GLY A 176 16.92 1.29 -3.81
N ASN A 177 15.78 1.12 -3.14
CA ASN A 177 14.49 0.90 -3.79
C ASN A 177 13.35 1.24 -2.82
N ILE A 178 12.71 2.39 -3.02
CA ILE A 178 11.57 2.84 -2.20
C ILE A 178 10.27 2.17 -2.65
N LEU A 179 9.28 2.15 -1.76
CA LEU A 179 7.92 1.73 -2.10
C LEU A 179 6.97 2.92 -2.12
N VAL A 180 6.24 3.03 -3.21
CA VAL A 180 5.15 4.00 -3.40
C VAL A 180 3.92 3.21 -3.83
N ASN A 181 3.06 2.91 -2.87
CA ASN A 181 1.82 2.19 -3.10
C ASN A 181 0.66 3.18 -2.96
N ALA A 182 -0.14 3.30 -4.00
CA ALA A 182 -1.29 4.20 -4.05
C ALA A 182 -2.59 3.41 -4.07
N MET A 183 -3.55 3.79 -3.22
CA MET A 183 -4.89 3.22 -3.21
C MET A 183 -5.93 4.29 -3.55
N CYS A 184 -6.90 3.90 -4.36
CA CYS A 184 -8.07 4.72 -4.67
C CYS A 184 -9.34 3.98 -4.30
N VAL A 185 -10.29 4.75 -3.77
CA VAL A 185 -11.64 4.31 -3.42
C VAL A 185 -12.66 5.18 -4.17
N GLY A 186 -13.62 4.56 -4.82
CA GLY A 186 -14.68 5.25 -5.57
C GLY A 186 -16.07 4.71 -5.26
N LEU A 187 -17.08 5.47 -5.65
CA LEU A 187 -18.50 5.13 -5.50
C LEU A 187 -19.18 5.02 -6.85
N ALA A 188 -20.04 4.01 -6.99
CA ALA A 188 -20.92 3.81 -8.14
C ALA A 188 -22.31 3.30 -7.69
N ASP A 189 -23.28 3.35 -8.61
CA ASP A 189 -24.50 2.58 -8.47
C ASP A 189 -24.20 1.10 -8.76
N ALA A 190 -24.67 0.18 -7.93
CA ALA A 190 -24.35 -1.25 -8.02
C ALA A 190 -24.84 -1.92 -9.34
N ASP A 191 -25.84 -1.32 -9.99
CA ASP A 191 -26.37 -1.76 -11.29
C ASP A 191 -25.69 -1.10 -12.50
N LYS A 192 -24.68 -0.23 -12.28
CA LYS A 192 -23.94 0.53 -13.31
C LYS A 192 -22.45 0.27 -13.26
N ILE A 193 -22.04 -0.97 -13.05
CA ILE A 193 -20.66 -1.36 -13.10
C ILE A 193 -20.25 -1.67 -14.54
N PHE A 194 -19.11 -1.17 -14.97
CA PHE A 194 -18.54 -1.40 -16.30
C PHE A 194 -17.39 -2.39 -16.24
N TYR A 195 -17.28 -3.20 -17.27
CA TYR A 195 -16.29 -4.26 -17.39
C TYR A 195 -15.48 -4.12 -18.67
N SER A 196 -14.31 -4.78 -18.67
CA SER A 196 -13.38 -4.69 -19.80
C SER A 196 -13.69 -5.69 -20.93
N ALA A 197 -14.42 -6.76 -20.69
CA ALA A 197 -14.69 -7.81 -21.67
C ALA A 197 -15.49 -7.29 -22.89
N ALA A 198 -14.95 -7.44 -24.09
CA ALA A 198 -15.62 -7.12 -25.35
C ALA A 198 -16.83 -8.05 -25.57
N PRO A 199 -18.08 -7.55 -25.68
CA PRO A 199 -19.26 -8.42 -25.66
C PRO A 199 -19.51 -9.17 -27.00
N SER A 200 -18.99 -8.70 -28.12
CA SER A 200 -19.15 -9.33 -29.44
C SER A 200 -18.20 -8.74 -30.49
N ALA A 201 -18.11 -9.41 -31.63
CA ALA A 201 -17.40 -8.91 -32.82
C ALA A 201 -18.19 -7.82 -33.56
N GLY A 202 -17.50 -7.03 -34.37
CA GLY A 202 -18.07 -5.98 -35.22
C GLY A 202 -18.30 -4.65 -34.54
N LEU A 203 -17.90 -4.49 -33.28
CA LEU A 203 -18.06 -3.26 -32.52
C LEU A 203 -16.88 -2.29 -32.73
N PRO A 204 -17.11 -0.97 -32.76
CA PRO A 204 -16.05 0.02 -32.89
C PRO A 204 -15.19 0.09 -31.63
N VAL A 205 -13.87 0.09 -31.84
CA VAL A 205 -12.85 0.34 -30.82
C VAL A 205 -12.44 1.79 -30.88
N VAL A 206 -12.59 2.49 -29.77
CA VAL A 206 -12.40 3.95 -29.71
C VAL A 206 -11.37 4.29 -28.65
N TYR A 207 -10.40 5.06 -29.05
CA TYR A 207 -9.37 5.65 -28.19
C TYR A 207 -9.85 7.00 -27.67
N PHE A 208 -9.64 7.27 -26.38
CA PHE A 208 -9.98 8.54 -25.74
C PHE A 208 -8.83 9.05 -24.87
N GLY A 209 -8.76 10.40 -24.73
CA GLY A 209 -7.87 11.06 -23.78
C GLY A 209 -6.67 11.75 -24.42
N SER A 210 -5.55 11.72 -23.74
CA SER A 210 -4.31 12.36 -24.18
C SER A 210 -3.68 11.65 -25.38
N LYS A 211 -2.85 12.37 -26.14
CA LYS A 211 -2.16 11.83 -27.31
C LYS A 211 -1.03 10.89 -26.92
N THR A 212 -0.84 9.82 -27.67
CA THR A 212 0.27 8.86 -27.52
C THR A 212 1.61 9.52 -27.84
N GLY A 213 2.56 9.44 -26.93
CA GLY A 213 3.95 9.88 -27.08
C GLY A 213 4.94 8.73 -26.89
N ARG A 214 6.25 9.02 -26.82
CA ARG A 214 7.33 8.03 -26.61
C ARG A 214 7.66 7.78 -25.15
N ASP A 215 6.86 8.25 -24.23
CA ASP A 215 7.04 8.06 -22.78
C ASP A 215 6.59 6.67 -22.33
N GLY A 216 7.29 6.10 -21.35
CA GLY A 216 6.96 4.84 -20.73
C GLY A 216 7.19 3.58 -21.58
N ILE A 217 7.83 3.69 -22.76
CA ILE A 217 8.14 2.51 -23.58
C ILE A 217 9.03 1.56 -22.77
N HIS A 218 8.60 0.31 -22.58
CA HIS A 218 9.18 -0.68 -21.67
C HIS A 218 9.00 -0.40 -20.17
N GLY A 219 8.11 0.48 -19.73
CA GLY A 219 7.84 0.75 -18.32
C GLY A 219 7.46 -0.51 -17.55
N ALA A 220 6.52 -1.30 -18.06
CA ALA A 220 6.11 -2.58 -17.45
C ALA A 220 7.27 -3.61 -17.39
N THR A 221 8.15 -3.63 -18.38
CA THR A 221 9.33 -4.51 -18.34
C THR A 221 10.34 -4.01 -17.32
N MET A 222 10.57 -2.69 -17.22
CA MET A 222 11.44 -2.08 -16.22
C MET A 222 10.93 -2.32 -14.79
N ALA A 223 9.62 -2.30 -14.56
CA ALA A 223 9.01 -2.57 -13.26
C ALA A 223 9.24 -4.02 -12.78
N SER A 224 9.76 -4.90 -13.64
CA SER A 224 10.11 -6.30 -13.34
C SER A 224 11.62 -6.56 -13.48
N GLN A 225 12.47 -5.56 -13.31
CA GLN A 225 13.93 -5.66 -13.37
C GLN A 225 14.56 -5.18 -12.07
N GLU A 226 15.68 -5.80 -11.70
CA GLU A 226 16.49 -5.33 -10.57
C GLU A 226 17.19 -3.99 -10.90
N PHE A 227 17.42 -3.19 -9.87
CA PHE A 227 18.20 -1.97 -10.00
C PHE A 227 19.71 -2.23 -9.87
N ASP A 228 20.47 -1.40 -10.58
CA ASP A 228 21.92 -1.28 -10.52
C ASP A 228 22.34 0.20 -10.48
N ASP A 229 23.64 0.47 -10.39
CA ASP A 229 24.19 1.83 -10.36
C ASP A 229 23.91 2.65 -11.63
N ALA A 230 23.54 2.00 -12.75
CA ALA A 230 23.19 2.66 -14.02
C ALA A 230 21.69 2.93 -14.17
N SER A 231 20.87 2.61 -13.17
CA SER A 231 19.40 2.74 -13.25
C SER A 231 18.92 4.19 -13.40
N ASP A 232 19.72 5.18 -12.99
CA ASP A 232 19.44 6.61 -13.23
C ASP A 232 19.41 6.97 -14.75
N GLU A 233 20.05 6.16 -15.61
CA GLU A 233 20.01 6.33 -17.09
C GLU A 233 18.65 5.93 -17.70
N LYS A 234 17.78 5.24 -16.93
CA LYS A 234 16.45 4.79 -17.38
C LYS A 234 15.37 5.86 -17.30
N ARG A 235 15.70 7.13 -17.03
CA ARG A 235 14.76 8.27 -16.98
C ARG A 235 13.76 8.34 -18.14
N PRO A 236 14.15 8.10 -19.40
CA PRO A 236 13.20 8.16 -20.52
C PRO A 236 12.09 7.11 -20.49
N THR A 237 12.22 6.08 -19.66
CA THR A 237 11.19 5.03 -19.48
C THR A 237 10.14 5.39 -18.42
N VAL A 238 10.33 6.51 -17.69
CA VAL A 238 9.35 6.98 -16.69
C VAL A 238 8.21 7.70 -17.39
N GLN A 239 6.99 7.38 -17.01
CA GLN A 239 5.79 8.06 -17.50
C GLN A 239 5.72 9.49 -16.97
N VAL A 240 5.01 10.35 -17.71
CA VAL A 240 4.73 11.75 -17.31
C VAL A 240 3.22 11.91 -17.18
N GLY A 241 2.75 12.32 -16.01
CA GLY A 241 1.33 12.52 -15.72
C GLY A 241 0.89 13.98 -15.89
N ASP A 242 -0.33 14.17 -16.39
CA ASP A 242 -1.04 15.45 -16.47
C ASP A 242 -2.33 15.37 -15.65
N PRO A 243 -2.32 15.80 -14.37
CA PRO A 243 -3.48 15.70 -13.50
C PRO A 243 -4.68 16.53 -13.97
N PHE A 244 -4.45 17.60 -14.76
CA PHE A 244 -5.54 18.38 -15.32
C PHE A 244 -6.24 17.59 -16.44
N ALA A 245 -5.48 16.94 -17.31
CA ALA A 245 -6.04 16.05 -18.34
C ALA A 245 -6.79 14.88 -17.69
N GLU A 246 -6.27 14.29 -16.62
CA GLU A 246 -6.95 13.23 -15.86
C GLU A 246 -8.28 13.69 -15.29
N LYS A 247 -8.34 14.91 -14.71
CA LYS A 247 -9.59 15.48 -14.22
C LYS A 247 -10.65 15.57 -15.31
N LEU A 248 -10.28 16.05 -16.50
CA LEU A 248 -11.18 16.12 -17.65
C LEU A 248 -11.57 14.73 -18.14
N LEU A 249 -10.64 13.79 -18.11
CA LEU A 249 -10.86 12.40 -18.53
C LEU A 249 -11.87 11.69 -17.61
N ILE A 250 -11.80 11.87 -16.29
CA ILE A 250 -12.80 11.35 -15.35
C ILE A 250 -14.19 11.84 -15.72
N GLU A 251 -14.37 13.16 -15.89
CA GLU A 251 -15.68 13.74 -16.18
C GLU A 251 -16.22 13.27 -17.54
N ALA A 252 -15.36 13.25 -18.56
CA ALA A 252 -15.75 12.80 -19.90
C ALA A 252 -16.14 11.32 -19.93
N THR A 253 -15.35 10.48 -19.22
CA THR A 253 -15.59 9.02 -19.17
C THR A 253 -16.90 8.70 -18.45
N LEU A 254 -17.14 9.30 -17.28
CA LEU A 254 -18.37 9.10 -16.53
C LEU A 254 -19.60 9.64 -17.31
N GLU A 255 -19.47 10.76 -18.03
CA GLU A 255 -20.52 11.26 -18.91
C GLU A 255 -20.79 10.29 -20.09
N LEU A 256 -19.74 9.73 -20.69
CA LEU A 256 -19.88 8.73 -21.75
C LEU A 256 -20.59 7.46 -21.26
N MET A 257 -20.22 6.97 -20.09
CA MET A 257 -20.87 5.83 -19.45
C MET A 257 -22.35 6.11 -19.16
N ALA A 258 -22.65 7.26 -18.60
CA ALA A 258 -24.02 7.70 -18.32
C ALA A 258 -24.87 7.82 -19.58
N SER A 259 -24.30 8.13 -20.75
CA SER A 259 -24.98 8.17 -22.04
C SER A 259 -25.47 6.79 -22.51
N GLY A 260 -24.97 5.70 -21.93
CA GLY A 260 -25.22 4.32 -22.31
C GLY A 260 -24.54 3.88 -23.60
N ALA A 261 -23.55 4.62 -24.12
CA ALA A 261 -22.83 4.34 -25.36
C ALA A 261 -21.78 3.21 -25.17
N VAL A 262 -21.24 3.05 -23.97
CA VAL A 262 -20.17 2.10 -23.67
C VAL A 262 -20.70 0.66 -23.66
N ALA A 263 -19.97 -0.24 -24.31
CA ALA A 263 -20.19 -1.68 -24.28
C ALA A 263 -19.12 -2.38 -23.41
N ALA A 264 -17.85 -1.93 -23.50
CA ALA A 264 -16.73 -2.32 -22.64
C ALA A 264 -15.71 -1.18 -22.59
N ILE A 265 -14.89 -1.14 -21.53
CA ILE A 265 -13.89 -0.07 -21.38
C ILE A 265 -12.71 -0.57 -20.53
N GLN A 266 -11.53 -0.08 -20.86
CA GLN A 266 -10.27 -0.38 -20.17
C GLN A 266 -9.42 0.90 -20.15
N ASP A 267 -8.64 1.12 -19.08
CA ASP A 267 -7.61 2.14 -19.10
C ASP A 267 -6.39 1.68 -19.92
N MET A 268 -5.53 2.61 -20.29
CA MET A 268 -4.24 2.32 -20.89
C MET A 268 -3.13 2.58 -19.87
N GLY A 269 -3.05 1.73 -18.86
CA GLY A 269 -2.02 1.73 -17.83
C GLY A 269 -0.73 1.09 -18.32
N ALA A 270 -0.23 0.12 -17.57
CA ALA A 270 0.97 -0.65 -17.95
C ALA A 270 0.78 -1.32 -19.31
N ALA A 271 1.83 -1.26 -20.13
CA ALA A 271 1.83 -1.74 -21.53
C ALA A 271 0.83 -1.03 -22.48
N GLY A 272 0.18 0.02 -22.04
CA GLY A 272 -0.61 0.95 -22.86
C GLY A 272 -1.65 0.29 -23.76
N LEU A 273 -1.57 0.55 -25.07
CA LEU A 273 -2.53 0.02 -26.06
C LEU A 273 -2.42 -1.50 -26.22
N THR A 274 -1.27 -2.10 -25.92
CA THR A 274 -1.08 -3.55 -26.01
C THR A 274 -1.93 -4.28 -24.98
N SER A 275 -1.76 -3.99 -23.69
CA SER A 275 -2.50 -4.69 -22.63
C SER A 275 -4.01 -4.44 -22.75
N SER A 276 -4.42 -3.18 -22.90
CA SER A 276 -5.85 -2.82 -22.99
C SER A 276 -6.53 -3.55 -24.15
N SER A 277 -5.96 -3.58 -25.35
CA SER A 277 -6.57 -4.24 -26.49
C SER A 277 -6.61 -5.77 -26.37
N VAL A 278 -5.51 -6.37 -25.88
CA VAL A 278 -5.40 -7.83 -25.69
C VAL A 278 -6.35 -8.31 -24.60
N GLU A 279 -6.42 -7.61 -23.47
CA GLU A 279 -7.29 -7.99 -22.36
C GLU A 279 -8.77 -7.87 -22.70
N MET A 280 -9.17 -6.75 -23.31
CA MET A 280 -10.57 -6.57 -23.71
C MET A 280 -11.04 -7.63 -24.69
N ALA A 281 -10.22 -7.92 -25.70
CA ALA A 281 -10.54 -8.94 -26.71
C ALA A 281 -10.44 -10.35 -26.14
N GLY A 282 -9.41 -10.66 -25.35
CA GLY A 282 -9.17 -11.97 -24.74
C GLY A 282 -10.29 -12.35 -23.77
N LYS A 283 -10.64 -11.46 -22.82
CA LYS A 283 -11.78 -11.67 -21.89
C LYS A 283 -13.10 -11.85 -22.61
N GLY A 284 -13.27 -11.13 -23.74
CA GLY A 284 -14.49 -11.21 -24.57
C GLY A 284 -14.55 -12.43 -25.50
N GLY A 285 -13.45 -13.17 -25.65
CA GLY A 285 -13.37 -14.30 -26.60
C GLY A 285 -13.49 -13.89 -28.07
N VAL A 286 -13.11 -12.66 -28.42
CA VAL A 286 -13.17 -12.09 -29.78
C VAL A 286 -11.77 -11.73 -30.28
N GLY A 287 -11.62 -11.40 -31.57
CA GLY A 287 -10.42 -10.79 -32.12
C GLY A 287 -10.52 -9.25 -32.09
N ILE A 288 -9.40 -8.57 -32.37
CA ILE A 288 -9.35 -7.12 -32.50
C ILE A 288 -8.46 -6.71 -33.65
N GLU A 289 -8.94 -5.76 -34.46
CA GLU A 289 -8.18 -5.15 -35.56
C GLU A 289 -8.04 -3.65 -35.28
N LEU A 290 -6.80 -3.16 -35.21
CA LEU A 290 -6.48 -1.75 -34.98
C LEU A 290 -5.75 -1.13 -36.17
N ASP A 291 -6.14 0.07 -36.54
CA ASP A 291 -5.45 0.96 -37.49
C ASP A 291 -4.63 1.98 -36.67
N LEU A 292 -3.33 1.77 -36.59
CA LEU A 292 -2.42 2.62 -35.83
C LEU A 292 -2.23 4.01 -36.46
N ASP A 293 -2.58 4.19 -37.74
CA ASP A 293 -2.56 5.50 -38.38
C ASP A 293 -3.69 6.42 -37.84
N ALA A 294 -4.74 5.84 -37.26
CA ALA A 294 -5.83 6.56 -36.63
C ALA A 294 -5.57 6.92 -35.14
N VAL A 295 -4.52 6.36 -34.52
CA VAL A 295 -4.18 6.66 -33.12
C VAL A 295 -3.69 8.10 -32.99
N PRO A 296 -4.27 8.93 -32.10
CA PRO A 296 -3.78 10.28 -31.83
C PRO A 296 -2.35 10.27 -31.31
N GLN A 297 -1.45 10.96 -32.03
CA GLN A 297 -0.02 11.00 -31.70
C GLN A 297 0.40 12.41 -31.28
N ARG A 298 1.21 12.49 -30.21
CA ARG A 298 1.85 13.74 -29.76
C ARG A 298 3.08 14.06 -30.61
N GLU A 299 3.77 13.03 -31.10
CA GLU A 299 5.02 13.11 -31.81
C GLU A 299 4.87 12.56 -33.23
N THR A 300 5.55 13.18 -34.19
CA THR A 300 5.53 12.71 -35.59
C THR A 300 6.45 11.51 -35.79
N GLY A 301 6.05 10.62 -36.72
CA GLY A 301 6.88 9.50 -37.14
C GLY A 301 7.03 8.37 -36.13
N MET A 302 6.07 8.20 -35.25
CA MET A 302 6.02 7.05 -34.35
C MET A 302 5.88 5.75 -35.16
N THR A 303 6.59 4.73 -34.73
CA THR A 303 6.52 3.37 -35.28
C THR A 303 5.37 2.61 -34.64
N ALA A 304 4.90 1.54 -35.26
CA ALA A 304 3.90 0.65 -34.70
C ALA A 304 4.33 0.10 -33.32
N TYR A 305 5.61 -0.23 -33.18
CA TYR A 305 6.21 -0.68 -31.92
C TYR A 305 6.08 0.37 -30.81
N GLU A 306 6.48 1.61 -31.08
CA GLU A 306 6.39 2.71 -30.12
C GLU A 306 4.95 3.02 -29.71
N MET A 307 4.00 2.99 -30.66
CA MET A 307 2.57 3.25 -30.39
C MET A 307 1.93 2.17 -29.50
N MET A 308 2.27 0.90 -29.74
CA MET A 308 1.72 -0.24 -28.98
C MET A 308 2.27 -0.33 -27.55
N LEU A 309 3.55 0.00 -27.36
CA LEU A 309 4.23 -0.15 -26.07
C LEU A 309 4.37 1.16 -25.29
N SER A 310 3.89 2.29 -25.84
CA SER A 310 3.84 3.55 -25.12
C SER A 310 2.92 3.44 -23.89
N GLU A 311 3.37 3.95 -22.76
CA GLU A 311 2.58 4.06 -21.53
C GLU A 311 2.25 5.52 -21.20
N SER A 312 2.08 6.38 -22.23
CA SER A 312 1.56 7.73 -22.04
C SER A 312 0.28 7.67 -21.22
N GLN A 313 0.21 8.54 -20.22
CA GLN A 313 -0.86 8.53 -19.23
C GLN A 313 -2.14 9.18 -19.76
N GLU A 314 -3.20 9.17 -18.98
CA GLU A 314 -4.51 9.80 -19.24
C GLU A 314 -5.16 9.34 -20.56
N ARG A 315 -5.09 8.02 -20.84
CA ARG A 315 -5.66 7.39 -22.02
C ARG A 315 -6.60 6.24 -21.64
N MET A 316 -7.67 6.10 -22.45
CA MET A 316 -8.67 5.03 -22.29
C MET A 316 -8.93 4.37 -23.63
N LEU A 317 -9.23 3.06 -23.60
CA LEU A 317 -9.74 2.29 -24.73
C LEU A 317 -11.15 1.82 -24.42
N ALA A 318 -12.12 2.16 -25.29
CA ALA A 318 -13.48 1.68 -25.13
C ALA A 318 -13.98 0.97 -26.39
N ILE A 319 -14.89 0.04 -26.17
CA ILE A 319 -15.71 -0.56 -27.21
C ILE A 319 -17.09 0.06 -27.06
N LEU A 320 -17.53 0.75 -28.10
CA LEU A 320 -18.83 1.40 -28.09
C LEU A 320 -19.90 0.52 -28.74
N LYS A 321 -21.15 0.77 -28.36
CA LYS A 321 -22.31 0.19 -29.07
C LYS A 321 -22.39 0.75 -30.49
N PRO A 322 -22.87 0.00 -31.47
CA PRO A 322 -22.93 0.43 -32.86
C PRO A 322 -23.70 1.75 -33.04
N GLY A 323 -23.10 2.68 -33.78
CA GLY A 323 -23.70 3.99 -34.08
C GLY A 323 -23.63 5.03 -32.96
N ARG A 324 -22.85 4.73 -31.88
CA ARG A 324 -22.67 5.65 -30.74
C ARG A 324 -21.32 6.37 -30.78
N GLU A 325 -20.53 6.22 -31.85
CA GLU A 325 -19.20 6.83 -32.00
C GLU A 325 -19.29 8.38 -31.99
N ALA A 326 -20.36 8.95 -32.61
CA ALA A 326 -20.58 10.38 -32.58
C ALA A 326 -20.87 10.95 -31.17
N ASP A 327 -21.46 10.16 -30.28
CA ASP A 327 -21.64 10.55 -28.88
C ASP A 327 -20.30 10.63 -28.17
N GLY A 328 -19.40 9.64 -28.40
CA GLY A 328 -18.05 9.65 -27.87
C GLY A 328 -17.29 10.90 -28.30
N HIS A 329 -17.24 11.18 -29.62
CA HIS A 329 -16.60 12.40 -30.15
C HIS A 329 -17.14 13.67 -29.52
N ARG A 330 -18.46 13.84 -29.50
CA ARG A 330 -19.11 15.04 -28.95
C ARG A 330 -18.80 15.26 -27.47
N ILE A 331 -18.80 14.19 -26.67
CA ILE A 331 -18.53 14.29 -25.23
C ILE A 331 -17.07 14.66 -24.99
N PHE A 332 -16.11 13.97 -25.63
CA PHE A 332 -14.69 14.24 -25.43
C PHE A 332 -14.27 15.60 -26.01
N GLU A 333 -14.80 16.02 -27.17
CA GLU A 333 -14.62 17.36 -27.70
C GLU A 333 -15.12 18.45 -26.73
N LYS A 334 -16.29 18.25 -26.09
CA LYS A 334 -16.80 19.14 -25.04
C LYS A 334 -15.79 19.34 -23.91
N TRP A 335 -15.07 18.29 -23.52
CA TRP A 335 -14.06 18.30 -22.46
C TRP A 335 -12.65 18.64 -22.95
N GLY A 336 -12.48 18.92 -24.25
CA GLY A 336 -11.19 19.29 -24.85
C GLY A 336 -10.20 18.13 -24.98
N LEU A 337 -10.71 16.90 -25.03
CA LEU A 337 -9.93 15.68 -25.15
C LEU A 337 -10.07 15.05 -26.54
N ASP A 338 -9.05 14.30 -26.97
CA ASP A 338 -9.09 13.57 -28.23
C ASP A 338 -10.03 12.34 -28.13
N ALA A 339 -10.69 12.02 -29.25
CA ALA A 339 -11.45 10.80 -29.46
C ALA A 339 -11.25 10.30 -30.90
N ALA A 340 -10.92 9.04 -31.07
CA ALA A 340 -10.67 8.45 -32.38
C ALA A 340 -11.16 7.00 -32.47
N VAL A 341 -11.90 6.67 -33.53
CA VAL A 341 -12.17 5.26 -33.86
C VAL A 341 -10.89 4.69 -34.46
N ILE A 342 -10.24 3.80 -33.73
CA ILE A 342 -8.95 3.21 -34.11
C ILE A 342 -9.06 1.75 -34.59
N GLY A 343 -10.26 1.17 -34.60
CA GLY A 343 -10.42 -0.21 -35.00
C GLY A 343 -11.80 -0.78 -34.73
N LYS A 344 -11.84 -2.11 -34.71
CA LYS A 344 -13.05 -2.89 -34.44
C LYS A 344 -12.72 -4.24 -33.85
N THR A 345 -13.67 -4.81 -33.11
CA THR A 345 -13.62 -6.21 -32.70
C THR A 345 -13.96 -7.12 -33.88
N THR A 346 -13.41 -8.36 -33.91
CA THR A 346 -13.56 -9.30 -35.03
C THR A 346 -13.89 -10.71 -34.52
N GLU A 347 -14.33 -11.60 -35.44
CA GLU A 347 -14.55 -13.03 -35.12
C GLU A 347 -13.29 -13.89 -35.22
N THR A 348 -12.14 -13.30 -35.59
CA THR A 348 -10.94 -14.05 -35.97
C THR A 348 -10.16 -14.62 -34.79
N GLY A 349 -10.34 -14.11 -33.56
CA GLY A 349 -9.51 -14.43 -32.41
C GLY A 349 -8.07 -13.98 -32.54
N GLN A 350 -7.79 -13.02 -33.44
CA GLN A 350 -6.46 -12.49 -33.74
C GLN A 350 -6.32 -11.04 -33.22
N LEU A 351 -5.10 -10.66 -32.84
CA LEU A 351 -4.66 -9.28 -32.78
C LEU A 351 -4.07 -8.91 -34.14
N VAL A 352 -4.77 -8.02 -34.86
CA VAL A 352 -4.34 -7.52 -36.16
C VAL A 352 -4.02 -6.04 -36.06
N LEU A 353 -2.77 -5.64 -36.34
CA LEU A 353 -2.34 -4.24 -36.35
C LEU A 353 -2.00 -3.80 -37.76
N LYS A 354 -2.55 -2.67 -38.21
CA LYS A 354 -2.28 -2.03 -39.46
C LYS A 354 -1.54 -0.71 -39.27
N HIS A 355 -0.51 -0.47 -40.08
CA HIS A 355 0.23 0.78 -40.07
C HIS A 355 0.76 1.10 -41.47
N LYS A 356 0.51 2.31 -41.97
CA LYS A 356 0.87 2.78 -43.32
C LYS A 356 0.35 1.86 -44.43
N GLY A 357 -0.88 1.34 -44.22
CA GLY A 357 -1.51 0.43 -45.17
C GLY A 357 -1.02 -1.01 -45.15
N GLU A 358 -0.07 -1.36 -44.30
CA GLU A 358 0.46 -2.71 -44.16
C GLU A 358 0.01 -3.36 -42.86
N THR A 359 -0.14 -4.70 -42.87
CA THR A 359 -0.36 -5.48 -41.63
C THR A 359 1.00 -5.70 -40.98
N VAL A 360 1.21 -5.09 -39.80
CA VAL A 360 2.48 -5.13 -39.05
C VAL A 360 2.45 -6.11 -37.87
N CYS A 361 1.27 -6.65 -37.55
CA CYS A 361 1.09 -7.72 -36.57
C CYS A 361 -0.15 -8.52 -36.95
N ASP A 362 -0.04 -9.85 -36.90
CA ASP A 362 -1.15 -10.79 -37.07
C ASP A 362 -0.88 -12.05 -36.26
N ILE A 363 -1.31 -12.04 -35.01
CA ILE A 363 -1.05 -13.10 -34.02
C ILE A 363 -2.32 -13.50 -33.27
N PRO A 364 -2.47 -14.80 -32.91
CA PRO A 364 -3.59 -15.25 -32.13
C PRO A 364 -3.54 -14.65 -30.71
N LEU A 365 -4.72 -14.28 -30.17
CA LEU A 365 -4.85 -13.70 -28.83
C LEU A 365 -4.65 -14.74 -27.70
N ALA A 366 -5.10 -16.00 -27.90
CA ALA A 366 -4.99 -17.02 -26.88
C ALA A 366 -3.57 -17.22 -26.33
N PRO A 367 -2.47 -17.24 -27.15
CA PRO A 367 -1.12 -17.27 -26.61
C PRO A 367 -0.72 -16.06 -25.78
N LEU A 368 -1.31 -14.90 -26.02
CA LEU A 368 -0.98 -13.67 -25.29
C LEU A 368 -1.66 -13.62 -23.91
N PHE A 369 -2.90 -14.13 -23.84
CA PHE A 369 -3.75 -13.98 -22.67
C PHE A 369 -3.85 -15.28 -21.83
N ASP A 370 -4.27 -16.40 -22.46
CA ASP A 370 -4.52 -17.68 -21.75
C ASP A 370 -3.26 -18.51 -21.52
N ASP A 371 -2.33 -18.46 -22.45
CA ASP A 371 -1.14 -19.31 -22.52
C ASP A 371 0.15 -18.62 -22.03
N ALA A 372 0.05 -17.52 -21.30
CA ALA A 372 1.22 -16.88 -20.69
C ALA A 372 1.98 -17.90 -19.82
N PRO A 373 3.32 -17.83 -19.74
CA PRO A 373 4.08 -18.72 -18.87
C PRO A 373 3.58 -18.68 -17.43
N LEU A 374 3.41 -19.85 -16.82
CA LEU A 374 3.16 -19.98 -15.38
C LEU A 374 4.28 -20.83 -14.81
N TYR A 375 4.99 -20.26 -13.84
CA TYR A 375 6.11 -20.91 -13.19
C TYR A 375 5.72 -21.46 -11.83
N ASP A 376 6.11 -22.71 -11.57
CA ASP A 376 6.14 -23.26 -10.23
C ASP A 376 7.57 -23.08 -9.70
N ARG A 377 7.83 -21.90 -9.15
CA ARG A 377 9.17 -21.55 -8.68
C ARG A 377 9.55 -22.42 -7.48
N PRO A 378 10.79 -22.99 -7.46
CA PRO A 378 11.27 -23.64 -6.26
C PRO A 378 11.38 -22.64 -5.12
N TRP A 379 11.04 -23.09 -3.91
CA TRP A 379 11.14 -22.27 -2.72
C TRP A 379 11.61 -23.10 -1.52
N VAL A 380 12.14 -22.42 -0.51
CA VAL A 380 12.58 -23.01 0.75
C VAL A 380 11.83 -22.35 1.91
N GLU A 381 11.61 -23.11 2.99
CA GLU A 381 11.02 -22.54 4.20
C GLU A 381 11.91 -21.44 4.76
N PRO A 382 11.33 -20.26 5.09
CA PRO A 382 12.06 -19.20 5.77
C PRO A 382 12.66 -19.66 7.10
N VAL A 383 13.81 -19.14 7.44
CA VAL A 383 14.41 -19.36 8.76
C VAL A 383 13.75 -18.41 9.75
N LEU A 384 12.96 -18.98 10.66
CA LEU A 384 12.20 -18.21 11.65
C LEU A 384 13.10 -17.76 12.80
N GLN A 385 12.81 -16.59 13.34
CA GLN A 385 13.44 -16.07 14.53
C GLN A 385 12.86 -16.74 15.81
N PRO A 386 13.66 -16.99 16.85
CA PRO A 386 13.15 -17.52 18.11
C PRO A 386 12.35 -16.48 18.88
N ARG A 387 11.35 -16.91 19.64
CA ARG A 387 10.67 -16.02 20.58
C ARG A 387 11.63 -15.52 21.65
N LEU A 388 11.52 -14.26 22.01
CA LEU A 388 12.30 -13.68 23.12
C LEU A 388 11.54 -13.87 24.43
N ASP A 389 12.29 -14.13 25.50
CA ASP A 389 11.74 -14.05 26.85
C ASP A 389 11.80 -12.58 27.30
N PRO A 390 10.65 -11.94 27.52
CA PRO A 390 10.60 -10.53 27.93
C PRO A 390 11.41 -10.22 29.19
N ALA A 391 11.52 -11.19 30.11
CA ALA A 391 12.28 -11.02 31.35
C ALA A 391 13.81 -10.87 31.12
N HIS A 392 14.29 -11.31 29.97
CA HIS A 392 15.70 -11.21 29.57
C HIS A 392 16.00 -10.03 28.65
N VAL A 393 15.00 -9.25 28.27
CA VAL A 393 15.18 -8.02 27.49
C VAL A 393 15.49 -6.87 28.45
N PRO A 394 16.55 -6.06 28.22
CA PRO A 394 16.89 -4.94 29.09
C PRO A 394 15.72 -3.93 29.24
N SER A 395 15.47 -3.50 30.48
CA SER A 395 14.47 -2.49 30.83
C SER A 395 15.11 -1.11 30.97
N PRO A 396 14.39 0.00 30.67
CA PRO A 396 14.83 1.33 31.05
C PRO A 396 15.01 1.46 32.58
N SER A 397 15.93 2.34 33.00
CA SER A 397 16.20 2.59 34.43
C SER A 397 15.34 3.72 35.00
N MET A 398 15.14 3.72 36.31
CA MET A 398 14.65 4.84 37.10
C MET A 398 15.79 5.85 37.21
N GLY A 399 15.75 7.02 36.60
CA GLY A 399 16.84 8.02 36.65
C GLY A 399 17.34 8.30 38.08
N GLU A 400 18.52 8.93 38.22
CA GLU A 400 19.16 9.21 39.52
C GLU A 400 18.18 9.92 40.47
N GLY A 401 17.64 9.18 41.42
CA GLY A 401 16.67 9.63 42.42
C GLY A 401 16.01 8.53 43.26
N SER A 402 16.00 7.29 42.81
CA SER A 402 15.45 6.15 43.54
C SER A 402 16.49 5.05 43.68
N GLY A 403 17.15 4.99 44.82
CA GLY A 403 18.10 3.93 45.15
C GLY A 403 17.38 2.61 45.33
N LEU A 404 17.77 1.60 44.56
CA LEU A 404 17.90 0.19 44.97
C LEU A 404 18.61 -0.55 43.82
N GLY A 405 19.90 -0.85 44.04
CA GLY A 405 20.73 -1.60 43.10
C GLY A 405 20.53 -3.09 43.24
N VAL A 406 20.51 -3.79 42.13
CA VAL A 406 20.78 -5.24 42.07
C VAL A 406 21.86 -5.48 41.00
N ASN A 407 23.01 -6.03 41.44
CA ASN A 407 24.17 -6.38 40.61
C ASN A 407 23.89 -7.63 39.78
N ALA A 408 24.14 -7.55 38.47
CA ALA A 408 24.26 -8.72 37.61
C ALA A 408 25.76 -9.08 37.39
N PRO A 409 26.10 -10.36 37.23
CA PRO A 409 27.48 -10.80 37.12
C PRO A 409 28.06 -10.56 35.71
N THR A 410 29.29 -10.02 35.71
CA THR A 410 30.10 -9.85 34.50
C THR A 410 30.79 -11.18 34.15
N ASP A 411 30.52 -11.71 32.97
CA ASP A 411 31.34 -12.77 32.39
C ASP A 411 32.18 -12.21 31.22
N VAL A 412 33.50 -12.27 31.39
CA VAL A 412 34.50 -11.76 30.46
C VAL A 412 35.16 -12.97 29.83
N ASN A 413 34.81 -13.31 28.58
CA ASN A 413 35.73 -14.03 27.67
C ASN A 413 35.05 -14.35 26.32
N ASP A 414 35.25 -13.47 25.32
CA ASP A 414 35.06 -13.80 23.91
C ASP A 414 36.30 -13.29 23.13
N PRO A 415 37.06 -14.16 22.42
CA PRO A 415 38.33 -13.80 21.78
C PRO A 415 38.24 -13.40 20.30
N MET A 416 37.13 -12.89 19.78
CA MET A 416 37.04 -12.44 18.39
C MET A 416 36.84 -10.91 18.22
N ARG A 417 37.78 -10.14 18.78
CA ARG A 417 37.93 -8.71 18.44
C ARG A 417 39.39 -8.35 18.22
N ARG A 418 39.85 -8.46 17.00
CA ARG A 418 40.97 -7.65 16.47
C ARG A 418 40.84 -7.55 14.95
N THR A 419 40.50 -6.38 14.49
CA THR A 419 41.24 -5.47 13.59
C THR A 419 40.28 -4.59 12.79
N ALA A 420 40.22 -3.33 13.10
CA ALA A 420 39.96 -2.27 12.10
C ALA A 420 40.60 -0.96 12.60
N SER A 421 41.46 -0.46 11.76
CA SER A 421 42.34 0.68 11.87
C SER A 421 41.60 2.01 12.01
N SER A 422 42.19 2.89 12.83
CA SER A 422 41.80 4.27 13.05
C SER A 422 41.96 5.14 11.77
N ALA A 423 40.85 5.75 11.30
CA ALA A 423 40.88 6.93 10.47
C ALA A 423 40.10 8.05 11.18
N SER A 424 40.79 9.14 11.41
CA SER A 424 40.27 10.36 12.03
C SER A 424 39.23 11.03 11.13
N LEU A 425 38.00 11.23 11.61
CA LEU A 425 36.99 12.05 10.98
C LEU A 425 36.94 13.42 11.65
N GLU A 426 37.23 14.44 10.85
CA GLU A 426 36.97 15.84 11.20
C GLU A 426 35.46 16.08 11.27
N THR A 427 35.00 16.62 12.39
CA THR A 427 33.59 16.96 12.63
C THR A 427 33.23 18.23 11.84
N SER A 428 32.36 18.10 10.84
CA SER A 428 31.65 19.23 10.24
C SER A 428 30.43 19.60 11.10
N ALA A 429 30.36 20.86 11.51
CA ALA A 429 29.40 21.40 12.48
C ALA A 429 28.03 21.79 11.87
N ASN A 430 27.45 21.03 10.91
CA ASN A 430 26.16 21.34 10.31
C ASN A 430 25.41 20.10 9.83
N ALA A 431 25.42 19.02 10.62
CA ALA A 431 24.49 17.91 10.36
C ALA A 431 23.15 18.17 11.07
N PRO A 432 21.99 17.80 10.47
CA PRO A 432 20.71 17.82 11.15
C PRO A 432 20.78 16.99 12.43
N PRO A 433 19.94 17.27 13.46
CA PRO A 433 19.93 16.46 14.65
C PRO A 433 19.56 15.04 14.26
N THR A 434 20.57 14.19 14.16
CA THR A 434 20.40 12.75 14.07
C THR A 434 19.66 12.33 15.34
N PRO A 435 18.59 11.50 15.28
CA PRO A 435 18.04 10.91 16.49
C PRO A 435 19.21 10.28 17.26
N PRO A 436 19.25 10.37 18.60
CA PRO A 436 20.35 9.87 19.37
C PRO A 436 20.45 8.36 19.12
N PHE A 437 21.45 7.95 18.33
CA PHE A 437 21.78 6.54 18.14
C PHE A 437 22.00 5.87 19.50
N PRO A 438 21.67 4.59 19.65
CA PRO A 438 21.85 3.87 20.91
C PRO A 438 23.28 4.08 21.41
N HIS A 439 23.39 4.59 22.62
CA HIS A 439 24.66 4.97 23.22
C HIS A 439 25.64 3.80 23.27
N ARG A 440 26.67 3.84 22.45
CA ARG A 440 27.88 3.06 22.67
C ARG A 440 28.61 3.62 23.88
N GLY A 441 28.11 3.37 25.07
CA GLY A 441 28.75 3.80 26.30
C GLY A 441 27.76 3.74 27.46
N GLY A 442 27.79 2.71 28.23
CA GLY A 442 27.37 2.37 29.58
C GLY A 442 26.48 3.29 30.43
N ARG A 443 25.65 4.18 29.85
CA ARG A 443 24.63 4.92 30.58
C ARG A 443 23.29 4.21 30.39
N GLU A 444 22.68 3.80 31.48
CA GLU A 444 21.33 3.25 31.51
C GLU A 444 20.34 4.32 30.99
N MET A 445 19.52 3.95 30.00
CA MET A 445 18.47 4.81 29.45
C MET A 445 17.30 4.86 30.44
N THR A 446 16.79 6.06 30.74
CA THR A 446 15.61 6.22 31.60
C THR A 446 14.30 5.98 30.83
N TRP A 447 13.20 5.70 31.55
CA TRP A 447 11.85 5.58 30.98
C TRP A 447 11.47 6.78 30.11
N ARG A 448 11.70 7.99 30.64
CA ARG A 448 11.42 9.22 29.92
C ARG A 448 12.22 9.29 28.59
N GLN A 449 13.49 8.96 28.63
CA GLN A 449 14.34 8.95 27.43
C GLN A 449 13.87 7.91 26.42
N ALA A 450 13.53 6.69 26.83
CA ALA A 450 13.05 5.65 25.95
C ALA A 450 11.75 6.07 25.23
N ILE A 451 10.78 6.59 25.95
CA ILE A 451 9.48 7.02 25.41
C ILE A 451 9.66 8.19 24.42
N LEU A 452 10.43 9.22 24.79
CA LEU A 452 10.67 10.36 23.89
C LEU A 452 11.48 9.96 22.65
N THR A 453 12.42 8.99 22.77
CA THR A 453 13.15 8.45 21.62
C THR A 453 12.22 7.72 20.66
N LEU A 454 11.33 6.88 21.18
CA LEU A 454 10.34 6.17 20.35
C LEU A 454 9.36 7.13 19.67
N LEU A 455 8.83 8.12 20.38
CA LEU A 455 7.95 9.14 19.79
C LEU A 455 8.64 9.98 18.71
N ALA A 456 9.94 10.21 18.84
CA ALA A 456 10.73 10.97 17.87
C ALA A 456 11.33 10.11 16.75
N CYS A 457 11.14 8.78 16.78
CA CYS A 457 11.72 7.95 15.72
C CYS A 457 10.96 8.13 14.39
N PRO A 458 11.63 7.94 13.25
CA PRO A 458 11.04 8.21 11.93
C PRO A 458 9.72 7.51 11.66
N ASP A 459 9.52 6.30 12.18
CA ASP A 459 8.30 5.51 11.96
C ASP A 459 7.11 6.00 12.77
N VAL A 460 7.32 6.43 14.00
CA VAL A 460 6.26 6.90 14.91
C VAL A 460 5.99 8.40 14.79
N ALA A 461 7.05 9.21 14.66
CA ALA A 461 6.92 10.67 14.62
C ALA A 461 5.86 11.15 13.63
N SER A 462 5.15 12.21 14.00
CA SER A 462 4.06 12.78 13.22
C SER A 462 4.46 13.02 11.76
N LYS A 463 3.64 12.54 10.85
CA LYS A 463 3.79 12.74 9.41
C LYS A 463 3.10 14.03 8.94
N ARG A 464 2.89 14.99 9.85
CA ARG A 464 2.18 16.23 9.57
C ARG A 464 2.73 16.99 8.37
N TRP A 465 4.06 17.03 8.22
CA TRP A 465 4.72 17.65 7.07
C TRP A 465 4.28 17.03 5.73
N LEU A 466 4.01 15.72 5.67
CA LEU A 466 3.52 15.04 4.48
C LEU A 466 2.05 15.39 4.20
N TRP A 467 1.16 15.06 5.16
CA TRP A 467 -0.27 15.13 4.92
C TRP A 467 -0.82 16.56 4.89
N GLU A 468 -0.11 17.58 5.36
CA GLU A 468 -0.45 19.00 5.14
C GLU A 468 -0.28 19.45 3.68
N GLN A 469 0.47 18.72 2.86
CA GLN A 469 0.61 18.98 1.43
C GLN A 469 -0.52 18.40 0.58
N TYR A 470 -1.33 17.53 1.18
CA TYR A 470 -2.47 16.89 0.53
C TYR A 470 -3.76 17.66 0.82
N ASP A 471 -4.60 17.83 -0.22
CA ASP A 471 -5.96 18.30 0.03
C ASP A 471 -6.78 17.14 0.63
N ARG A 472 -7.08 17.25 1.92
CA ARG A 472 -7.79 16.24 2.69
C ARG A 472 -9.28 16.50 2.77
N HIS A 473 -9.74 17.69 2.38
CA HIS A 473 -11.11 18.16 2.58
C HIS A 473 -11.86 18.50 1.30
N VAL A 474 -11.21 18.41 0.14
CA VAL A 474 -11.89 18.56 -1.14
C VAL A 474 -13.07 17.59 -1.23
N MET A 475 -14.14 17.97 -1.93
CA MET A 475 -15.45 17.30 -1.95
C MET A 475 -16.27 17.42 -0.65
N ALA A 476 -15.68 17.86 0.48
CA ALA A 476 -16.32 18.11 1.77
C ALA A 476 -16.98 16.88 2.44
N ASP A 477 -16.52 15.68 2.11
CA ASP A 477 -17.05 14.41 2.64
C ASP A 477 -16.10 13.72 3.64
N THR A 478 -14.89 14.25 3.88
CA THR A 478 -13.94 13.70 4.85
C THR A 478 -14.38 13.98 6.28
N LEU A 479 -14.51 12.94 7.08
CA LEU A 479 -14.95 12.99 8.49
C LEU A 479 -13.81 12.69 9.48
N HIS A 480 -12.92 11.76 9.12
CA HIS A 480 -11.64 11.49 9.78
C HIS A 480 -10.53 11.44 8.74
N ASP A 481 -9.42 12.05 9.06
CA ASP A 481 -8.20 12.03 8.27
C ASP A 481 -6.98 11.91 9.20
N SER A 482 -5.79 11.94 8.65
CA SER A 482 -4.52 11.83 9.41
C SER A 482 -4.33 12.88 10.51
N ALA A 483 -5.11 13.95 10.54
CA ALA A 483 -5.01 15.02 11.56
C ALA A 483 -6.01 14.88 12.71
N THR A 484 -7.00 14.01 12.57
CA THR A 484 -8.14 13.95 13.52
C THR A 484 -7.95 12.98 14.68
N GLY A 485 -6.86 12.21 14.69
CA GLY A 485 -6.61 11.19 15.71
C GLY A 485 -7.58 10.01 15.57
N ALA A 486 -7.42 9.24 14.50
CA ALA A 486 -8.21 8.05 14.22
C ALA A 486 -7.34 7.03 13.44
N ASP A 487 -7.62 5.74 13.65
CA ASP A 487 -6.84 4.63 13.09
C ASP A 487 -7.16 4.35 11.60
N ALA A 488 -8.21 4.97 11.07
CA ALA A 488 -8.57 4.91 9.66
C ALA A 488 -9.13 6.24 9.16
N GLY A 489 -8.93 6.55 7.89
CA GLY A 489 -9.63 7.63 7.22
C GLY A 489 -11.11 7.30 7.07
N VAL A 490 -12.01 8.28 7.28
CA VAL A 490 -13.45 8.08 7.16
C VAL A 490 -14.04 9.11 6.21
N VAL A 491 -14.67 8.65 5.13
CA VAL A 491 -15.29 9.49 4.11
C VAL A 491 -16.78 9.19 4.01
N ARG A 492 -17.59 10.22 4.12
CA ARG A 492 -19.04 10.12 4.05
C ARG A 492 -19.49 9.72 2.64
N VAL A 493 -20.47 8.80 2.57
CA VAL A 493 -21.21 8.55 1.32
C VAL A 493 -22.26 9.66 1.18
N HIS A 494 -21.99 10.61 0.27
CA HIS A 494 -22.79 11.83 0.13
C HIS A 494 -24.30 11.55 -0.05
N GLY A 495 -25.13 12.32 0.65
CA GLY A 495 -26.59 12.15 0.61
C GLY A 495 -27.15 11.00 1.44
N THR A 496 -26.30 10.27 2.18
CA THR A 496 -26.71 9.15 3.06
C THR A 496 -26.23 9.37 4.50
N LYS A 497 -26.52 8.41 5.38
CA LYS A 497 -25.92 8.33 6.71
C LYS A 497 -24.66 7.44 6.74
N LYS A 498 -24.34 6.79 5.63
CA LYS A 498 -23.19 5.86 5.52
C LYS A 498 -21.88 6.61 5.38
N ALA A 499 -20.81 5.96 5.80
CA ALA A 499 -19.43 6.35 5.48
C ALA A 499 -18.58 5.11 5.18
N LEU A 500 -17.53 5.30 4.40
CA LEU A 500 -16.48 4.31 4.18
C LEU A 500 -15.29 4.65 5.09
N ALA A 501 -14.80 3.66 5.81
CA ALA A 501 -13.54 3.71 6.51
C ALA A 501 -12.47 3.06 5.64
N VAL A 502 -11.28 3.65 5.56
CA VAL A 502 -10.19 3.20 4.69
C VAL A 502 -8.86 3.24 5.43
N THR A 503 -8.07 2.18 5.29
CA THR A 503 -6.74 2.08 5.90
C THR A 503 -5.78 1.31 5.00
N SER A 504 -4.48 1.44 5.27
CA SER A 504 -3.44 0.57 4.70
C SER A 504 -2.50 0.14 5.82
N ASP A 505 -1.99 -1.10 5.72
CA ASP A 505 -1.19 -1.68 6.77
C ASP A 505 -0.16 -2.70 6.28
N CYS A 506 1.02 -2.67 6.88
CA CYS A 506 2.04 -3.72 6.84
C CYS A 506 3.18 -3.38 7.80
N THR A 507 3.61 -4.34 8.61
CA THR A 507 4.83 -4.26 9.43
C THR A 507 5.95 -5.14 8.83
N PRO A 508 6.81 -4.60 7.95
CA PRO A 508 7.80 -5.39 7.20
C PRO A 508 8.80 -6.14 8.09
N ARG A 509 9.15 -5.61 9.27
CA ARG A 509 10.04 -6.28 10.24
C ARG A 509 9.45 -7.58 10.78
N TYR A 510 8.12 -7.66 10.94
CA TYR A 510 7.43 -8.90 11.30
C TYR A 510 7.47 -9.91 10.16
N VAL A 511 7.18 -9.46 8.94
CA VAL A 511 7.24 -10.32 7.75
C VAL A 511 8.66 -10.83 7.49
N GLN A 512 9.69 -10.01 7.78
CA GLN A 512 11.10 -10.42 7.67
C GLN A 512 11.46 -11.50 8.70
N ALA A 513 10.92 -11.43 9.91
CA ALA A 513 11.20 -12.39 11.00
C ALA A 513 10.40 -13.69 10.83
N ASP A 514 9.15 -13.59 10.45
CA ASP A 514 8.25 -14.70 10.11
C ASP A 514 7.22 -14.24 9.07
N PRO A 515 7.38 -14.62 7.79
CA PRO A 515 6.48 -14.17 6.73
C PRO A 515 5.02 -14.62 6.92
N TYR A 516 4.80 -15.76 7.57
CA TYR A 516 3.45 -16.26 7.83
C TYR A 516 2.73 -15.43 8.91
N GLU A 517 3.38 -15.23 10.06
CA GLU A 517 2.80 -14.40 11.13
C GLU A 517 2.70 -12.94 10.72
N GLY A 518 3.73 -12.38 10.05
CA GLY A 518 3.68 -11.02 9.53
C GLY A 518 2.61 -10.82 8.46
N GLY A 519 2.34 -11.83 7.63
CA GLY A 519 1.22 -11.81 6.68
C GLY A 519 -0.15 -11.83 7.38
N LYS A 520 -0.31 -12.62 8.45
CA LYS A 520 -1.52 -12.59 9.29
C LYS A 520 -1.71 -11.23 9.94
N GLN A 521 -0.63 -10.67 10.48
CA GLN A 521 -0.65 -9.40 11.18
C GLN A 521 -1.11 -8.24 10.27
N ALA A 522 -0.59 -8.14 9.04
CA ALA A 522 -0.98 -7.07 8.12
C ALA A 522 -2.50 -7.04 7.86
N VAL A 523 -3.13 -8.22 7.72
CA VAL A 523 -4.59 -8.32 7.56
C VAL A 523 -5.33 -8.02 8.87
N ALA A 524 -4.84 -8.54 10.00
CA ALA A 524 -5.46 -8.36 11.32
C ALA A 524 -5.40 -6.91 11.77
N GLU A 525 -4.30 -6.20 11.53
CA GLU A 525 -4.14 -4.79 11.89
C GLU A 525 -5.02 -3.89 11.03
N ALA A 526 -5.08 -4.10 9.73
CA ALA A 526 -6.04 -3.40 8.88
C ALA A 526 -7.50 -3.61 9.36
N TRP A 527 -7.85 -4.81 9.78
CA TRP A 527 -9.15 -5.14 10.35
C TRP A 527 -9.40 -4.42 11.70
N ARG A 528 -8.36 -4.34 12.58
CA ARG A 528 -8.41 -3.60 13.85
C ARG A 528 -8.60 -2.11 13.64
N ASN A 529 -7.85 -1.50 12.73
CA ASN A 529 -7.93 -0.09 12.39
C ASN A 529 -9.35 0.32 11.96
N LEU A 530 -9.98 -0.47 11.09
CA LEU A 530 -11.37 -0.25 10.69
C LEU A 530 -12.34 -0.43 11.86
N THR A 531 -12.08 -1.41 12.72
CA THR A 531 -12.85 -1.65 13.93
C THR A 531 -12.74 -0.49 14.92
N ALA A 532 -11.56 0.06 15.13
CA ALA A 532 -11.28 1.15 16.06
C ALA A 532 -12.05 2.44 15.73
N VAL A 533 -12.36 2.67 14.45
CA VAL A 533 -13.24 3.79 14.05
C VAL A 533 -14.73 3.44 14.02
N GLY A 534 -15.11 2.22 14.35
CA GLY A 534 -16.49 1.74 14.45
C GLY A 534 -17.06 1.15 13.16
N ALA A 535 -16.25 0.98 12.13
CA ALA A 535 -16.66 0.39 10.85
C ALA A 535 -16.75 -1.14 10.92
N ASP A 536 -17.62 -1.71 10.09
CA ASP A 536 -17.59 -3.13 9.76
C ASP A 536 -16.55 -3.35 8.66
N PRO A 537 -15.45 -4.10 8.92
CA PRO A 537 -14.49 -4.47 7.88
C PRO A 537 -15.20 -5.32 6.80
N ILE A 538 -15.01 -4.98 5.51
CA ILE A 538 -15.73 -5.66 4.42
C ILE A 538 -14.80 -6.44 3.50
N ALA A 539 -13.75 -5.80 2.99
CA ALA A 539 -12.85 -6.42 2.02
C ALA A 539 -11.50 -5.71 1.97
N ILE A 540 -10.51 -6.41 1.42
CA ILE A 540 -9.16 -5.89 1.21
C ILE A 540 -8.75 -5.92 -0.27
N THR A 541 -7.74 -5.12 -0.57
CA THR A 541 -6.85 -5.23 -1.73
C THR A 541 -5.45 -5.59 -1.22
N ASP A 542 -4.81 -6.59 -1.80
CA ASP A 542 -3.43 -6.93 -1.49
C ASP A 542 -2.46 -6.18 -2.41
N ASN A 543 -1.30 -5.81 -1.90
CA ASN A 543 -0.22 -5.23 -2.69
C ASN A 543 1.12 -5.81 -2.24
N LEU A 544 1.57 -6.84 -2.95
CA LEU A 544 2.71 -7.68 -2.58
C LEU A 544 4.01 -7.10 -3.14
N ASN A 545 4.88 -6.57 -2.28
CA ASN A 545 6.18 -6.01 -2.67
C ASN A 545 7.31 -6.91 -2.12
N PHE A 546 8.03 -7.58 -3.03
CA PHE A 546 9.10 -8.52 -2.69
C PHE A 546 10.29 -8.40 -3.66
N GLY A 547 11.43 -9.01 -3.29
CA GLY A 547 12.59 -9.15 -4.14
C GLY A 547 12.38 -10.12 -5.31
N ASN A 548 13.46 -10.66 -5.84
CA ASN A 548 13.46 -11.53 -7.00
C ASN A 548 12.88 -12.94 -6.69
N PRO A 549 11.73 -13.32 -7.29
CA PRO A 549 11.05 -14.59 -7.02
C PRO A 549 11.80 -15.81 -7.58
N GLU A 550 12.87 -15.62 -8.36
CA GLU A 550 13.74 -16.69 -8.85
C GLU A 550 14.69 -17.21 -7.77
N ARG A 551 14.85 -16.45 -6.68
CA ARG A 551 15.60 -16.84 -5.49
C ARG A 551 14.68 -17.65 -4.56
N PRO A 552 15.02 -18.93 -4.27
CA PRO A 552 14.14 -19.80 -3.48
C PRO A 552 13.78 -19.27 -2.09
N GLU A 553 14.69 -18.52 -1.44
CA GLU A 553 14.44 -17.88 -0.16
C GLU A 553 13.40 -16.75 -0.25
N ILE A 554 13.45 -15.93 -1.31
CA ILE A 554 12.47 -14.86 -1.55
C ILE A 554 11.12 -15.46 -1.92
N MET A 555 11.12 -16.50 -2.79
CA MET A 555 9.89 -17.20 -3.12
C MET A 555 9.25 -17.84 -1.88
N GLY A 556 10.05 -18.33 -0.93
CA GLY A 556 9.57 -18.83 0.36
C GLY A 556 8.87 -17.76 1.20
N GLN A 557 9.43 -16.54 1.23
CA GLN A 557 8.78 -15.41 1.89
C GLN A 557 7.41 -15.09 1.25
N ILE A 558 7.35 -15.04 -0.10
CA ILE A 558 6.10 -14.79 -0.85
C ILE A 558 5.05 -15.85 -0.51
N VAL A 559 5.41 -17.13 -0.59
CA VAL A 559 4.49 -18.26 -0.35
C VAL A 559 3.92 -18.21 1.07
N ARG A 560 4.81 -18.02 2.07
CA ARG A 560 4.40 -18.03 3.48
C ARG A 560 3.61 -16.79 3.86
N ALA A 561 3.95 -15.60 3.33
CA ALA A 561 3.17 -14.39 3.55
C ALA A 561 1.74 -14.54 2.97
N ILE A 562 1.60 -15.05 1.74
CA ILE A 562 0.29 -15.32 1.15
C ILE A 562 -0.50 -16.35 1.97
N ASP A 563 0.15 -17.39 2.50
CA ASP A 563 -0.51 -18.39 3.35
C ASP A 563 -1.09 -17.76 4.61
N GLY A 564 -0.31 -16.92 5.30
CA GLY A 564 -0.73 -16.20 6.50
C GLY A 564 -1.87 -15.21 6.23
N MET A 565 -1.71 -14.37 5.20
CA MET A 565 -2.76 -13.43 4.78
C MET A 565 -4.07 -14.16 4.44
N ALA A 566 -3.99 -15.25 3.67
CA ALA A 566 -5.17 -16.00 3.26
C ALA A 566 -5.89 -16.66 4.45
N GLU A 567 -5.15 -17.12 5.48
CA GLU A 567 -5.74 -17.61 6.72
C GLU A 567 -6.47 -16.50 7.46
N ALA A 568 -5.85 -15.35 7.65
CA ALA A 568 -6.45 -14.21 8.33
C ALA A 568 -7.71 -13.72 7.59
N CYS A 569 -7.66 -13.60 6.27
CA CYS A 569 -8.81 -13.24 5.45
C CYS A 569 -10.01 -14.18 5.65
N ARG A 570 -9.77 -15.50 5.74
CA ARG A 570 -10.86 -16.48 5.99
C ARG A 570 -11.42 -16.38 7.40
N ALA A 571 -10.54 -16.26 8.39
CA ALA A 571 -10.94 -16.23 9.80
C ALA A 571 -11.71 -14.94 10.17
N LEU A 572 -11.36 -13.84 9.54
CA LEU A 572 -11.95 -12.52 9.80
C LEU A 572 -13.10 -12.17 8.83
N ASP A 573 -13.51 -13.08 7.93
CA ASP A 573 -14.52 -12.84 6.89
C ASP A 573 -14.18 -11.60 6.03
N PHE A 574 -12.91 -11.49 5.60
CA PHE A 574 -12.34 -10.31 4.99
C PHE A 574 -11.72 -10.63 3.62
N PRO A 575 -12.55 -10.82 2.57
CA PRO A 575 -12.12 -11.31 1.26
C PRO A 575 -11.21 -10.32 0.54
N VAL A 576 -10.31 -10.87 -0.30
CA VAL A 576 -9.47 -10.12 -1.23
C VAL A 576 -10.25 -9.89 -2.52
N VAL A 577 -10.53 -8.64 -2.88
CA VAL A 577 -11.34 -8.30 -4.07
C VAL A 577 -10.54 -7.72 -5.21
N SER A 578 -9.33 -7.25 -4.95
CA SER A 578 -8.37 -6.77 -5.95
C SER A 578 -6.95 -6.92 -5.42
N GLY A 579 -5.97 -6.69 -6.25
CA GLY A 579 -4.58 -6.72 -5.81
C GLY A 579 -3.58 -6.35 -6.88
N ASN A 580 -2.31 -6.25 -6.47
CA ASN A 580 -1.15 -6.00 -7.32
C ASN A 580 0.06 -6.77 -6.77
N VAL A 581 0.95 -7.18 -7.63
CA VAL A 581 2.22 -7.82 -7.26
C VAL A 581 3.39 -7.07 -7.90
N SER A 582 4.28 -6.56 -7.07
CA SER A 582 5.53 -5.92 -7.46
C SER A 582 6.70 -6.79 -6.99
N LEU A 583 7.40 -7.39 -7.92
CA LEU A 583 8.55 -8.25 -7.68
C LEU A 583 9.84 -7.64 -8.24
N TYR A 584 10.98 -8.29 -7.97
CA TYR A 584 12.32 -7.80 -8.36
C TYR A 584 12.69 -6.46 -7.71
N ASN A 585 12.08 -6.12 -6.55
CA ASN A 585 12.49 -4.96 -5.79
C ASN A 585 13.83 -5.23 -5.11
N GLU A 586 14.90 -5.21 -5.88
CA GLU A 586 16.28 -5.45 -5.47
C GLU A 586 17.22 -4.40 -6.05
N THR A 587 18.27 -4.08 -5.32
CA THR A 587 19.35 -3.19 -5.80
C THR A 587 20.68 -3.84 -5.52
N ASN A 588 21.50 -4.04 -6.57
CA ASN A 588 22.80 -4.72 -6.50
C ASN A 588 22.72 -6.09 -5.77
N GLY A 589 21.65 -6.86 -6.02
CA GLY A 589 21.42 -8.18 -5.43
C GLY A 589 20.92 -8.18 -3.97
N SER A 590 20.61 -7.01 -3.40
CA SER A 590 19.99 -6.87 -2.08
C SER A 590 18.50 -6.60 -2.23
N ALA A 591 17.68 -7.52 -1.74
CA ALA A 591 16.22 -7.38 -1.74
C ALA A 591 15.76 -6.38 -0.68
N ILE A 592 14.62 -5.72 -0.95
CA ILE A 592 13.89 -4.96 0.07
C ILE A 592 13.39 -5.92 1.17
N PRO A 593 13.05 -5.41 2.36
CA PRO A 593 12.24 -6.15 3.33
C PRO A 593 10.93 -6.62 2.69
N PRO A 594 10.49 -7.87 2.94
CA PRO A 594 9.22 -8.36 2.39
C PRO A 594 8.06 -7.52 2.90
N THR A 595 7.29 -6.93 1.97
CA THR A 595 6.27 -5.91 2.30
C THR A 595 4.94 -6.22 1.60
N PRO A 596 4.17 -7.19 2.10
CA PRO A 596 2.82 -7.48 1.63
C PRO A 596 1.83 -6.46 2.23
N THR A 597 1.72 -5.29 1.60
CA THR A 597 0.83 -4.22 2.07
C THR A 597 -0.64 -4.59 1.82
N VAL A 598 -1.48 -4.32 2.79
CA VAL A 598 -2.94 -4.48 2.73
C VAL A 598 -3.59 -3.12 2.65
N GLY A 599 -4.45 -2.90 1.66
CA GLY A 599 -5.40 -1.80 1.66
C GLY A 599 -6.79 -2.33 2.05
N ALA A 600 -7.53 -1.63 2.90
CA ALA A 600 -8.75 -2.17 3.45
C ALA A 600 -9.89 -1.16 3.46
N VAL A 601 -11.12 -1.67 3.28
CA VAL A 601 -12.35 -0.87 3.31
C VAL A 601 -13.35 -1.46 4.31
N GLY A 602 -13.91 -0.59 5.13
CA GLY A 602 -15.01 -0.88 6.06
C GLY A 602 -16.20 0.04 5.86
N LEU A 603 -17.37 -0.38 6.33
CA LEU A 603 -18.62 0.37 6.22
C LEU A 603 -19.12 0.82 7.60
N LEU A 604 -19.38 2.12 7.73
CA LEU A 604 -20.22 2.65 8.80
C LEU A 604 -21.64 2.86 8.25
N SER A 605 -22.60 2.18 8.80
CA SER A 605 -24.03 2.35 8.46
C SER A 605 -24.58 3.72 8.92
N ASP A 606 -23.97 4.30 9.96
CA ASP A 606 -24.27 5.64 10.46
C ASP A 606 -22.97 6.33 10.89
N TYR A 607 -22.51 7.30 10.08
CA TYR A 607 -21.28 8.04 10.36
C TYR A 607 -21.32 8.85 11.67
N ALA A 608 -22.50 9.10 12.24
CA ALA A 608 -22.59 9.72 13.56
C ALA A 608 -22.06 8.82 14.69
N LYS A 609 -21.91 7.52 14.43
CA LYS A 609 -21.34 6.53 15.35
C LYS A 609 -19.82 6.35 15.22
N ARG A 610 -19.17 7.07 14.29
CA ARG A 610 -17.72 7.01 14.16
C ARG A 610 -17.03 7.49 15.43
N ILE A 611 -15.86 6.96 15.70
CA ILE A 611 -15.03 7.30 16.84
C ILE A 611 -13.55 7.37 16.40
N GLY A 612 -12.71 7.98 17.19
CA GLY A 612 -11.26 7.98 17.06
C GLY A 612 -10.62 8.03 18.44
N TYR A 613 -9.30 8.14 18.49
CA TYR A 613 -8.57 8.19 19.76
C TYR A 613 -8.42 9.61 20.34
N GLY A 614 -8.82 10.65 19.62
CA GLY A 614 -8.77 12.05 20.04
C GLY A 614 -9.97 12.53 20.91
N GLY A 615 -10.67 11.62 21.60
CA GLY A 615 -11.93 11.93 22.30
C GLY A 615 -11.89 11.90 23.82
N LEU A 616 -10.71 11.78 24.47
CA LEU A 616 -10.57 11.69 25.92
C LEU A 616 -11.13 12.93 26.61
N LYS A 617 -11.79 12.69 27.77
CA LYS A 617 -12.21 13.74 28.70
C LYS A 617 -11.64 13.47 30.08
N ALA A 618 -11.35 14.52 30.82
CA ALA A 618 -10.91 14.38 32.22
C ALA A 618 -11.95 13.60 33.04
N GLY A 619 -11.50 12.57 33.74
CA GLY A 619 -12.32 11.66 34.52
C GLY A 619 -12.72 10.37 33.77
N ASP A 620 -12.55 10.26 32.49
CA ASP A 620 -12.76 9.01 31.75
C ASP A 620 -11.83 7.91 32.28
N VAL A 621 -12.34 6.69 32.33
CA VAL A 621 -11.60 5.50 32.73
C VAL A 621 -10.90 4.94 31.48
N LEU A 622 -9.61 4.61 31.63
CA LEU A 622 -8.82 3.96 30.59
C LEU A 622 -8.81 2.46 30.81
N VAL A 623 -9.13 1.73 29.76
CA VAL A 623 -9.23 0.28 29.79
C VAL A 623 -8.49 -0.32 28.61
N LEU A 624 -7.66 -1.30 28.87
CA LEU A 624 -7.02 -2.15 27.88
C LEU A 624 -7.91 -3.37 27.62
N ILE A 625 -8.39 -3.53 26.40
CA ILE A 625 -9.07 -4.75 25.95
C ILE A 625 -8.03 -5.69 25.35
N GLY A 626 -8.09 -6.96 25.71
CA GLY A 626 -7.16 -7.99 25.27
C GLY A 626 -6.10 -8.34 26.34
N ALA A 627 -5.46 -9.50 26.16
CA ALA A 627 -4.40 -9.95 27.06
C ALA A 627 -3.06 -9.33 26.67
N THR A 628 -2.22 -9.05 27.66
CA THR A 628 -0.84 -8.60 27.48
C THR A 628 0.11 -9.71 27.95
N VAL A 629 0.99 -10.14 27.04
CA VAL A 629 2.06 -11.13 27.31
C VAL A 629 3.42 -10.45 27.31
N GLY A 630 3.52 -9.29 26.65
CA GLY A 630 4.73 -8.48 26.56
C GLY A 630 5.65 -8.91 25.43
N GLU A 631 5.12 -9.16 24.26
CA GLU A 631 5.87 -9.55 23.06
C GLU A 631 6.75 -8.40 22.58
N LEU A 632 8.07 -8.58 22.66
CA LEU A 632 9.07 -7.59 22.27
C LEU A 632 9.84 -7.97 21.00
N GLY A 633 9.66 -9.20 20.49
CA GLY A 633 10.37 -9.68 19.29
C GLY A 633 10.05 -8.80 18.07
N SER A 634 11.09 -8.41 17.34
CA SER A 634 10.97 -7.51 16.17
C SER A 634 10.26 -6.18 16.44
N SER A 635 10.17 -5.72 17.71
CA SER A 635 9.48 -4.48 18.09
C SER A 635 10.31 -3.23 17.80
N LEU A 636 9.63 -2.08 17.76
CA LEU A 636 10.30 -0.77 17.72
C LEU A 636 11.17 -0.53 18.97
N TYR A 637 10.76 -1.06 20.14
CA TYR A 637 11.59 -0.98 21.34
C TYR A 637 12.95 -1.64 21.14
N LEU A 638 13.00 -2.84 20.56
CA LEU A 638 14.26 -3.50 20.25
C LEU A 638 15.10 -2.69 19.26
N ARG A 639 14.48 -2.22 18.19
CA ARG A 639 15.19 -1.51 17.13
C ARG A 639 15.74 -0.16 17.59
N GLU A 640 14.89 0.69 18.14
CA GLU A 640 15.24 2.09 18.44
C GLU A 640 15.97 2.25 19.77
N ILE A 641 15.66 1.42 20.75
CA ILE A 641 16.27 1.53 22.09
C ILE A 641 17.48 0.64 22.25
N LEU A 642 17.42 -0.59 21.74
CA LEU A 642 18.47 -1.58 21.94
C LEU A 642 19.35 -1.82 20.70
N GLY A 643 19.00 -1.24 19.53
CA GLY A 643 19.74 -1.41 18.26
C GLY A 643 19.71 -2.84 17.73
N ARG A 644 18.61 -3.56 17.95
CA ARG A 644 18.39 -4.96 17.56
C ARG A 644 17.12 -5.10 16.72
N GLU A 645 17.14 -5.98 15.75
CA GLU A 645 15.99 -6.30 14.89
C GLU A 645 15.74 -7.82 14.86
N ASP A 646 15.86 -8.49 16.00
CA ASP A 646 15.72 -9.92 16.15
C ASP A 646 14.50 -10.32 16.99
N GLY A 647 14.24 -11.62 17.05
CA GLY A 647 13.11 -12.20 17.74
C GLY A 647 11.89 -12.43 16.84
N ALA A 648 11.13 -13.49 17.14
CA ALA A 648 9.88 -13.77 16.45
C ALA A 648 8.89 -12.61 16.63
N PRO A 649 8.06 -12.30 15.63
CA PRO A 649 7.02 -11.29 15.77
C PRO A 649 5.95 -11.75 16.77
N PRO A 650 5.12 -10.84 17.31
CA PRO A 650 3.97 -11.21 18.12
C PRO A 650 3.05 -12.18 17.37
N PRO A 651 2.63 -13.30 18.00
CA PRO A 651 1.71 -14.23 17.36
C PRO A 651 0.30 -13.63 17.19
N VAL A 652 -0.34 -13.96 16.08
CA VAL A 652 -1.70 -13.51 15.77
C VAL A 652 -2.69 -14.64 16.02
N ASP A 653 -3.50 -14.52 17.07
CA ASP A 653 -4.67 -15.39 17.31
C ASP A 653 -5.91 -14.75 16.70
N LEU A 654 -6.31 -15.22 15.53
CA LEU A 654 -7.40 -14.66 14.74
C LEU A 654 -8.78 -14.80 15.42
N ALA A 655 -8.96 -15.80 16.27
CA ALA A 655 -10.21 -15.94 17.04
C ALA A 655 -10.29 -14.88 18.15
N VAL A 656 -9.15 -14.57 18.79
CA VAL A 656 -9.03 -13.50 19.78
C VAL A 656 -9.18 -12.14 19.10
N GLU A 657 -8.58 -11.92 17.93
CA GLU A 657 -8.77 -10.70 17.12
C GLU A 657 -10.25 -10.43 16.87
N LYS A 658 -10.95 -11.41 16.30
CA LYS A 658 -12.38 -11.27 15.99
C LYS A 658 -13.22 -11.01 17.22
N ARG A 659 -13.01 -11.78 18.28
CA ARG A 659 -13.75 -11.65 19.55
C ARG A 659 -13.59 -10.26 20.17
N ASN A 660 -12.36 -9.79 20.33
CA ASN A 660 -12.07 -8.52 20.97
C ASN A 660 -12.56 -7.34 20.12
N GLY A 661 -12.39 -7.41 18.80
CA GLY A 661 -12.88 -6.39 17.88
C GLY A 661 -14.41 -6.34 17.80
N ASP A 662 -15.10 -7.49 17.82
CA ASP A 662 -16.57 -7.55 17.84
C ASP A 662 -17.11 -6.90 19.14
N LEU A 663 -16.45 -7.14 20.30
CA LEU A 663 -16.76 -6.46 21.55
C LEU A 663 -16.62 -4.94 21.40
N VAL A 664 -15.46 -4.45 20.92
CA VAL A 664 -15.17 -3.01 20.79
C VAL A 664 -16.19 -2.34 19.85
N ARG A 665 -16.47 -2.91 18.67
CA ARG A 665 -17.50 -2.38 17.76
C ARG A 665 -18.89 -2.36 18.41
N GLY A 666 -19.22 -3.39 19.18
CA GLY A 666 -20.48 -3.45 19.93
C GLY A 666 -20.61 -2.29 20.93
N LEU A 667 -19.55 -1.96 21.67
CA LEU A 667 -19.50 -0.84 22.62
C LEU A 667 -19.58 0.51 21.91
N ILE A 668 -18.88 0.68 20.78
CA ILE A 668 -18.94 1.89 19.94
C ILE A 668 -20.38 2.12 19.47
N ARG A 669 -21.05 1.11 18.92
CA ARG A 669 -22.44 1.19 18.43
C ARG A 669 -23.44 1.57 19.51
N LYS A 670 -23.21 1.11 20.73
CA LYS A 670 -24.02 1.50 21.91
C LYS A 670 -23.74 2.94 22.37
N GLY A 671 -22.68 3.60 21.86
CA GLY A 671 -22.28 4.94 22.23
C GLY A 671 -21.67 5.04 23.65
N LEU A 672 -21.06 3.96 24.12
CA LEU A 672 -20.49 3.87 25.46
C LEU A 672 -19.07 4.41 25.53
N LEU A 673 -18.33 4.42 24.42
CA LEU A 673 -16.92 4.80 24.36
C LEU A 673 -16.75 6.29 24.03
N ARG A 674 -15.70 6.90 24.58
CA ARG A 674 -15.24 8.27 24.29
C ARG A 674 -14.12 8.30 23.28
N ALA A 675 -13.20 7.36 23.39
CA ALA A 675 -12.07 7.19 22.49
C ALA A 675 -11.72 5.72 22.36
N VAL A 676 -11.18 5.35 21.22
CA VAL A 676 -10.67 4.01 20.90
C VAL A 676 -9.41 4.18 20.09
N HIS A 677 -8.39 3.37 20.40
CA HIS A 677 -7.15 3.23 19.64
C HIS A 677 -6.77 1.76 19.59
N ASP A 678 -6.34 1.25 18.44
CA ASP A 678 -5.69 -0.05 18.39
C ASP A 678 -4.30 0.02 19.03
N LEU A 679 -3.73 -1.12 19.41
CA LEU A 679 -2.35 -1.19 19.88
C LEU A 679 -1.49 -1.86 18.80
N SER A 680 -0.47 -1.14 18.35
CA SER A 680 0.45 -1.57 17.31
C SER A 680 1.90 -1.18 17.68
N ASP A 681 2.61 -0.50 16.80
CA ASP A 681 3.98 -0.07 16.94
C ASP A 681 4.26 0.68 18.27
N GLY A 682 5.22 0.17 19.05
CA GLY A 682 5.62 0.76 20.34
C GLY A 682 4.68 0.48 21.50
N GLY A 683 3.59 -0.24 21.30
CA GLY A 683 2.73 -0.82 22.33
C GLY A 683 1.88 0.17 23.11
N LEU A 684 1.50 -0.23 24.32
CA LEU A 684 0.53 0.48 25.17
C LEU A 684 0.91 1.94 25.47
N ILE A 685 2.18 2.20 25.72
CA ILE A 685 2.59 3.55 26.15
C ILE A 685 2.57 4.56 24.99
N LEU A 686 2.87 4.13 23.76
CA LEU A 686 2.75 5.00 22.61
C LEU A 686 1.29 5.28 22.28
N ALA A 687 0.44 4.27 22.28
CA ALA A 687 -1.00 4.44 22.09
C ALA A 687 -1.61 5.41 23.13
N ALA A 688 -1.21 5.29 24.40
CA ALA A 688 -1.65 6.21 25.45
C ALA A 688 -1.13 7.65 25.23
N ALA A 689 0.11 7.80 24.76
CA ALA A 689 0.67 9.11 24.44
C ALA A 689 -0.04 9.76 23.26
N GLU A 690 -0.33 9.02 22.19
CA GLU A 690 -1.07 9.50 21.02
C GLU A 690 -2.50 9.91 21.36
N MET A 691 -3.22 9.09 22.15
CA MET A 691 -4.54 9.46 22.67
C MET A 691 -4.49 10.75 23.49
N ALA A 692 -3.50 10.90 24.38
CA ALA A 692 -3.32 12.08 25.22
C ALA A 692 -2.99 13.33 24.37
N LEU A 693 -2.10 13.21 23.41
CA LEU A 693 -1.69 14.30 22.51
C LEU A 693 -2.86 14.77 21.62
N ALA A 694 -3.61 13.85 21.03
CA ALA A 694 -4.76 14.15 20.18
C ALA A 694 -5.89 14.80 20.97
N SER A 695 -6.14 14.34 22.21
CA SER A 695 -7.19 14.84 23.10
C SER A 695 -6.77 16.08 23.89
N LYS A 696 -5.49 16.37 24.00
CA LYS A 696 -4.91 17.40 24.87
C LYS A 696 -5.29 17.21 26.35
N VAL A 697 -5.41 15.95 26.75
CA VAL A 697 -5.77 15.51 28.11
C VAL A 697 -4.79 14.45 28.54
N GLY A 698 -4.16 14.63 29.69
CA GLY A 698 -3.18 13.67 30.22
C GLY A 698 -3.81 12.32 30.59
N VAL A 699 -2.94 11.35 30.87
CA VAL A 699 -3.28 9.97 31.20
C VAL A 699 -2.49 9.55 32.42
N PHE A 700 -3.15 9.01 33.43
CA PHE A 700 -2.52 8.42 34.60
C PHE A 700 -2.90 6.95 34.73
N MET A 701 -1.90 6.07 34.60
CA MET A 701 -2.03 4.62 34.78
C MET A 701 -1.48 4.25 36.17
N ASP A 702 -2.35 3.78 37.06
CA ASP A 702 -2.04 3.38 38.44
C ASP A 702 -2.07 1.87 38.66
N ASP A 703 -2.55 1.12 37.66
CA ASP A 703 -2.53 -0.33 37.63
C ASP A 703 -2.13 -0.84 36.22
N LEU A 704 -1.18 -1.73 36.16
CA LEU A 704 -0.70 -2.35 34.92
C LEU A 704 -0.95 -3.86 34.95
N PRO A 705 -1.17 -4.49 33.77
CA PRO A 705 -1.15 -5.95 33.68
C PRO A 705 0.12 -6.57 34.30
N GLU A 706 0.00 -7.82 34.79
CA GLU A 706 1.15 -8.54 35.35
C GLU A 706 2.25 -8.74 34.32
N GLY A 707 3.52 -8.56 34.72
CA GLY A 707 4.70 -8.78 33.88
C GLY A 707 5.81 -7.75 34.08
N PRO A 708 6.93 -7.88 33.38
CA PRO A 708 7.98 -6.86 33.37
C PRO A 708 7.43 -5.56 32.78
N ALA A 709 7.55 -4.44 33.50
CA ALA A 709 6.92 -3.18 33.11
C ALA A 709 7.26 -2.73 31.67
N HIS A 710 8.51 -2.91 31.23
CA HIS A 710 8.91 -2.56 29.87
C HIS A 710 8.23 -3.46 28.80
N ALA A 711 8.00 -4.71 29.09
CA ALA A 711 7.30 -5.62 28.20
C ALA A 711 5.80 -5.29 28.15
N VAL A 712 5.19 -4.94 29.27
CA VAL A 712 3.79 -4.50 29.33
C VAL A 712 3.58 -3.20 28.54
N LEU A 713 4.50 -2.23 28.69
CA LEU A 713 4.36 -0.90 28.11
C LEU A 713 4.78 -0.81 26.64
N PHE A 714 5.82 -1.53 26.24
CA PHE A 714 6.37 -1.48 24.87
C PHE A 714 6.11 -2.76 24.07
N GLY A 715 5.51 -3.79 24.67
CA GLY A 715 5.13 -5.01 23.95
C GLY A 715 4.11 -4.72 22.86
N GLU A 716 4.31 -5.33 21.68
CA GLU A 716 3.47 -5.12 20.49
C GLU A 716 2.50 -6.32 20.31
N ASP A 717 2.00 -6.88 21.43
CA ASP A 717 1.01 -7.95 21.41
C ASP A 717 -0.20 -7.59 20.55
N GLN A 718 -0.72 -8.56 19.82
CA GLN A 718 -1.85 -8.39 18.89
C GLN A 718 -3.22 -8.45 19.60
N ALA A 719 -4.30 -8.15 18.88
CA ALA A 719 -5.68 -8.22 19.35
C ALA A 719 -6.01 -7.30 20.55
N ARG A 720 -5.35 -6.15 20.65
CA ARG A 720 -5.55 -5.23 21.78
C ARG A 720 -6.08 -3.88 21.33
N TYR A 721 -6.89 -3.27 22.20
CA TYR A 721 -7.40 -1.91 22.03
C TYR A 721 -7.27 -1.13 23.34
N LEU A 722 -6.85 0.12 23.28
CA LEU A 722 -6.96 1.08 24.37
C LEU A 722 -8.27 1.86 24.19
N ILE A 723 -9.17 1.74 25.15
CA ILE A 723 -10.46 2.42 25.12
C ILE A 723 -10.62 3.37 26.31
N ALA A 724 -11.41 4.40 26.10
CA ALA A 724 -11.81 5.33 27.16
C ALA A 724 -13.34 5.40 27.26
N LEU A 725 -13.85 5.38 28.49
CA LEU A 725 -15.28 5.42 28.76
C LEU A 725 -15.59 6.16 30.09
N PRO A 726 -16.82 6.70 30.25
CA PRO A 726 -17.25 7.27 31.53
C PRO A 726 -17.31 6.20 32.63
N GLN A 727 -17.08 6.59 33.87
CA GLN A 727 -17.07 5.67 35.01
C GLN A 727 -18.38 4.85 35.16
N ASP A 728 -19.51 5.44 34.85
CA ASP A 728 -20.83 4.79 34.91
C ASP A 728 -21.08 3.76 33.77
N ALA A 729 -20.21 3.68 32.80
CA ALA A 729 -20.28 2.68 31.74
C ALA A 729 -19.49 1.39 32.07
N LEU A 730 -18.70 1.35 33.15
CA LEU A 730 -17.87 0.19 33.51
C LEU A 730 -18.68 -1.09 33.75
N ASP A 731 -19.84 -1.00 34.43
CA ASP A 731 -20.67 -2.19 34.68
C ASP A 731 -21.21 -2.80 33.39
N VAL A 732 -21.50 -1.95 32.37
CA VAL A 732 -21.94 -2.41 31.05
C VAL A 732 -20.77 -3.04 30.26
N LEU A 733 -19.56 -2.51 30.45
CA LEU A 733 -18.35 -3.11 29.87
C LEU A 733 -18.10 -4.48 30.50
N ASP A 734 -18.18 -4.61 31.82
CA ASP A 734 -17.95 -5.87 32.55
C ASP A 734 -18.90 -6.97 32.06
N GLU A 735 -20.22 -6.65 31.99
CA GLU A 735 -21.22 -7.56 31.44
C GLU A 735 -20.89 -7.98 30.00
N ALA A 736 -20.60 -7.01 29.11
CA ALA A 736 -20.36 -7.27 27.70
C ALA A 736 -19.04 -8.04 27.46
N ALA A 737 -17.98 -7.75 28.23
CA ALA A 737 -16.71 -8.45 28.16
C ALA A 737 -16.83 -9.88 28.73
N GLY A 738 -17.60 -10.06 29.82
CA GLY A 738 -17.93 -11.37 30.37
C GLY A 738 -18.69 -12.26 29.39
N ASP A 739 -19.72 -11.71 28.73
CA ASP A 739 -20.50 -12.42 27.70
C ASP A 739 -19.64 -12.82 26.48
N ALA A 740 -18.73 -11.92 26.08
CA ALA A 740 -17.80 -12.19 24.97
C ALA A 740 -16.64 -13.13 25.36
N GLY A 741 -16.36 -13.30 26.65
CA GLY A 741 -15.15 -13.97 27.15
C GLY A 741 -13.86 -13.21 26.78
N ALA A 742 -13.95 -11.88 26.64
CA ALA A 742 -12.82 -11.03 26.27
C ALA A 742 -12.17 -10.47 27.55
N PRO A 743 -10.86 -10.71 27.77
CA PRO A 743 -10.18 -10.13 28.93
C PRO A 743 -10.03 -8.62 28.76
N TYR A 744 -10.10 -7.91 29.87
CA TYR A 744 -9.80 -6.49 29.91
C TYR A 744 -9.08 -6.12 31.23
N HIS A 745 -8.40 -4.96 31.22
CA HIS A 745 -7.69 -4.43 32.38
C HIS A 745 -7.97 -2.92 32.53
N VAL A 746 -8.39 -2.49 33.72
CA VAL A 746 -8.57 -1.06 34.03
C VAL A 746 -7.23 -0.47 34.39
N LEU A 747 -6.68 0.37 33.53
CA LEU A 747 -5.34 0.93 33.67
C LEU A 747 -5.28 2.15 34.60
N GLY A 748 -6.35 2.95 34.60
CA GLY A 748 -6.35 4.24 35.29
C GLY A 748 -7.33 5.25 34.71
N ARG A 749 -6.94 6.53 34.65
CA ARG A 749 -7.86 7.62 34.28
C ARG A 749 -7.21 8.67 33.40
N ALA A 750 -8.04 9.29 32.58
CA ALA A 750 -7.68 10.50 31.84
C ALA A 750 -7.79 11.75 32.74
N GLY A 751 -6.84 12.67 32.63
CA GLY A 751 -6.81 13.93 33.35
C GLY A 751 -5.41 14.52 33.47
N GLY A 752 -5.34 15.79 33.83
CA GLY A 752 -4.05 16.51 33.92
C GLY A 752 -3.42 16.84 32.58
N CYS A 753 -2.12 17.10 32.59
CA CYS A 753 -1.29 17.49 31.43
C CYS A 753 -0.05 16.61 31.25
N GLU A 754 -0.06 15.40 31.80
CA GLU A 754 1.05 14.46 31.75
C GLU A 754 0.57 13.07 31.32
N VAL A 755 1.45 12.29 30.70
CA VAL A 755 1.32 10.83 30.61
C VAL A 755 2.19 10.24 31.71
N ALA A 756 1.57 9.56 32.65
CA ALA A 756 2.25 9.04 33.82
C ALA A 756 1.85 7.60 34.12
N VAL A 757 2.83 6.83 34.55
CA VAL A 757 2.66 5.49 35.15
C VAL A 757 3.16 5.53 36.56
N LYS A 758 2.29 5.11 37.49
CA LYS A 758 2.59 5.13 38.91
C LYS A 758 3.92 4.44 39.22
N ASP A 759 4.71 5.12 40.04
CA ASP A 759 6.04 4.67 40.50
C ASP A 759 7.09 4.42 39.39
N LEU A 760 6.81 4.78 38.11
CA LEU A 760 7.76 4.62 37.00
C LEU A 760 8.19 5.96 36.40
N PHE A 761 7.24 6.77 35.92
CA PHE A 761 7.55 8.06 35.28
C PHE A 761 6.31 8.97 35.19
N ALA A 762 6.58 10.26 34.94
CA ALA A 762 5.60 11.23 34.48
C ALA A 762 6.29 12.11 33.40
N ILE A 763 5.60 12.36 32.30
CA ILE A 763 6.11 13.14 31.16
C ILE A 763 5.03 14.15 30.75
N ASP A 764 5.39 15.43 30.71
CA ASP A 764 4.47 16.49 30.32
C ASP A 764 4.07 16.37 28.83
N LEU A 765 2.81 16.72 28.52
CA LEU A 765 2.28 16.66 27.16
C LEU A 765 3.08 17.57 26.18
N ASP A 766 3.64 18.67 26.66
CA ASP A 766 4.45 19.55 25.79
C ASP A 766 5.78 18.89 25.39
N ASP A 767 6.41 18.13 26.29
CA ASP A 767 7.60 17.35 25.99
C ASP A 767 7.29 16.21 25.00
N LEU A 768 6.19 15.48 25.21
CA LEU A 768 5.71 14.44 24.29
C LEU A 768 5.41 15.01 22.90
N ARG A 769 4.72 16.16 22.87
CA ARG A 769 4.39 16.86 21.62
C ARG A 769 5.64 17.31 20.87
N ALA A 770 6.59 17.88 21.57
CA ALA A 770 7.85 18.32 20.99
C ALA A 770 8.63 17.15 20.36
N ALA A 771 8.64 15.98 21.01
CA ALA A 771 9.25 14.77 20.45
C ALA A 771 8.46 14.25 19.24
N TYR A 772 7.15 14.12 19.36
CA TYR A 772 6.27 13.56 18.32
C TYR A 772 6.20 14.41 17.06
N GLU A 773 6.02 15.73 17.19
CA GLU A 773 5.85 16.65 16.05
C GLU A 773 7.16 17.22 15.51
N GLY A 774 8.26 17.12 16.26
CA GLY A 774 9.50 17.84 15.96
C GLY A 774 10.39 17.21 14.89
N TRP A 775 10.40 15.88 14.79
CA TRP A 775 11.36 15.17 13.94
C TRP A 775 11.21 15.48 12.45
N MET A 776 10.02 15.31 11.89
CA MET A 776 9.80 15.40 10.43
C MET A 776 10.07 16.81 9.88
N PRO A 777 9.59 17.89 10.49
CA PRO A 777 9.96 19.25 10.04
C PRO A 777 11.47 19.51 10.14
N ALA A 778 12.11 19.13 11.25
CA ALA A 778 13.54 19.29 11.42
C ALA A 778 14.34 18.52 10.35
N TYR A 779 13.91 17.33 9.99
CA TYR A 779 14.53 16.52 8.94
C TYR A 779 14.35 17.13 7.55
N MET A 780 13.16 17.62 7.21
CA MET A 780 12.86 18.15 5.87
C MET A 780 13.39 19.57 5.66
N ASP A 781 13.42 20.42 6.70
CA ASP A 781 13.88 21.82 6.63
C ASP A 781 15.40 21.98 6.83
N ALA A 782 16.11 20.91 7.18
CA ALA A 782 17.56 20.94 7.32
C ALA A 782 18.24 21.40 6.00
N PRO A 783 19.30 22.21 6.05
CA PRO A 783 20.08 22.56 4.85
C PRO A 783 20.58 21.28 4.16
N ALA A 784 20.60 21.30 2.82
CA ALA A 784 21.02 20.18 1.99
C ALA A 784 22.52 19.93 2.12
#